data_ae97dd32d01c96d657cf03865cf5ec16
#
_entry.id   ae97dd32d01c96d657cf03865cf5ec16
#
_cell.length_a   1.000
_cell.length_b   1.000
_cell.length_c   1.000
_cell.angle_alpha   90.00
_cell.angle_beta   90.00
_cell.angle_gamma   90.00
#
_symmetry.space_group_name_H-M   'P 1'
#
loop_
_entity.id
_entity.type
_entity.pdbx_description
1 polymer ?
#
loop_
_entity_poly.entity_id
_entity_poly.type
_entity_poly.pdbx_seq_one_letter_code
_entity_poly.pdbx_strand_id
1 'polypeptide(L)'
;MSVYHKHRKKANRYSENLFVFCREKLVKVAGKHCFYTDSKVESKDIVIDIKLFQRRQSMTLKDLKPGMSARIETVGGRGALRQHFLDMGMIPGVKVTVIKYAPLGDPVELRIHGYELTLRLDDAGAITVTPIEDDREEEPSAPGRKEMRTAGKHTAHPGLGETGRFHPRGSGDPLPKDTVLTFALVGNQNSGKTTLFNQLTGSNQHVGNFPGVTVDRKDGVIRGKSNTRITDLPGIYSMSPYSSEELVSRNFVLQEKPKGIINIVDATNIERNLYLTMQLLESGIPTVVALNMMDEIHANGGYIDVNKMENELGVPVIPISAAKNEGIDELVDHAMHIAYYQEKPRRQDFCDSHDHGGAVHRCLHAVSHLIEDHAERTGLPVRFAASKIIEGDRLITEQLGLDQNELETLGHIVLQMEKERGLDRSAAIADMRFSFIERVCRECVVKPRESQEHIRSQKLDRILTGRFSAIPVFIGIMGLVFILTFNVIGAWLQGLLESGIGILTGAVNDALIAANVSEVLRSLVIDGIFEGVGSVLSFIPIIVTMFFFLSMLEDSGYIARVAFVMDKLLRKIGLSGRSIVPMLIGFGCTVPAVMSTRTLPSDRDRRMTILLTPFMSCTAKLPIYGFFVNAFFPNWGGLIMVGLYVLGILSGIFAAFLYRRTLFRGEPVPFVMELPNYRLPSPRNVAQLLWEKAKDFLQRAFTVILVATILVWLLNRFDFSFHFVPEGSDSSILATISGVLVPIFKPIGLGDWRICTSLISGFMAKESVVSVLQVLYTNTGGVASVMPPISAASLLVFSLLYTPCVAAIASIKRELGTRWAVGVVLWQCAFAWIAALLVKIIGGLFI
;
A
#
# COMPACT_ATOMS: atom_id res chain seq x y z
N MET A 1 0.14 2.72 -41.06
CA MET A 1 1.37 1.99 -40.66
C MET A 1 2.50 2.02 -41.70
N SER A 2 2.24 2.10 -42.96
CA SER A 2 3.27 2.15 -44.03
C SER A 2 4.11 3.44 -44.08
N VAL A 3 3.53 4.60 -43.70
CA VAL A 3 4.21 5.89 -43.76
C VAL A 3 5.18 6.09 -42.59
N TYR A 4 4.87 5.50 -41.43
CA TYR A 4 5.71 5.58 -40.22
C TYR A 4 7.02 4.77 -40.34
N HIS A 5 6.98 3.66 -41.07
CA HIS A 5 8.17 2.83 -41.33
C HIS A 5 9.14 3.45 -42.33
N LYS A 6 8.65 4.27 -43.27
CA LYS A 6 9.45 4.95 -44.28
C LYS A 6 10.23 6.14 -43.70
N HIS A 7 9.65 6.84 -42.71
CA HIS A 7 10.34 7.94 -42.01
C HIS A 7 11.42 7.46 -41.03
N ARG A 8 11.19 6.31 -40.36
CA ARG A 8 12.20 5.74 -39.47
C ARG A 8 13.43 5.20 -40.19
N LYS A 9 13.27 4.62 -41.38
CA LYS A 9 14.41 4.23 -42.24
C LYS A 9 15.19 5.42 -42.83
N LYS A 10 14.54 6.56 -43.10
CA LYS A 10 15.21 7.79 -43.52
C LYS A 10 15.98 8.44 -42.35
N ALA A 11 15.42 8.48 -41.15
CA ALA A 11 16.09 9.04 -39.96
C ALA A 11 17.35 8.24 -39.59
N ASN A 12 17.30 6.91 -39.63
CA ASN A 12 18.50 6.08 -39.39
C ASN A 12 19.58 6.25 -40.49
N ARG A 13 19.21 6.44 -41.73
CA ARG A 13 20.18 6.71 -42.80
C ARG A 13 20.84 8.10 -42.70
N TYR A 14 20.15 9.09 -42.15
CA TYR A 14 20.72 10.41 -41.87
C TYR A 14 21.66 10.39 -40.65
N SER A 15 21.34 9.60 -39.61
CA SER A 15 22.22 9.45 -38.46
C SER A 15 23.50 8.67 -38.82
N GLU A 16 23.41 7.62 -39.62
CA GLU A 16 24.61 6.88 -40.10
C GLU A 16 25.50 7.72 -40.98
N ASN A 17 24.95 8.52 -41.90
CA ASN A 17 25.74 9.40 -42.78
C ASN A 17 26.35 10.61 -42.01
N LEU A 18 25.67 11.12 -40.98
CA LEU A 18 26.22 12.16 -40.10
C LEU A 18 27.36 11.58 -39.24
N PHE A 19 27.24 10.32 -38.82
CA PHE A 19 28.23 9.62 -38.02
C PHE A 19 29.52 9.35 -38.83
N VAL A 20 29.38 8.98 -40.09
CA VAL A 20 30.51 8.78 -41.00
C VAL A 20 31.17 10.11 -41.37
N PHE A 21 30.40 11.17 -41.57
CA PHE A 21 30.92 12.52 -41.87
C PHE A 21 31.65 13.16 -40.69
N CYS A 22 31.13 12.94 -39.45
CA CYS A 22 31.82 13.37 -38.25
C CYS A 22 33.08 12.55 -37.99
N ARG A 23 33.09 11.26 -38.31
CA ARG A 23 34.26 10.37 -38.15
C ARG A 23 35.38 10.76 -39.09
N GLU A 24 35.10 11.11 -40.38
CA GLU A 24 36.09 11.58 -41.34
C GLU A 24 36.65 12.97 -40.99
N LYS A 25 35.85 13.89 -40.42
CA LYS A 25 36.34 15.20 -39.98
C LYS A 25 37.19 15.12 -38.69
N LEU A 26 36.82 14.25 -37.75
CA LEU A 26 37.59 14.04 -36.52
C LEU A 26 38.95 13.41 -36.79
N VAL A 27 39.01 12.46 -37.73
CA VAL A 27 40.30 11.85 -38.14
C VAL A 27 41.15 12.87 -38.87
N LYS A 28 40.57 13.80 -39.67
CA LYS A 28 41.30 14.88 -40.32
C LYS A 28 41.79 15.98 -39.36
N VAL A 29 41.09 16.25 -38.26
CA VAL A 29 41.50 17.20 -37.23
C VAL A 29 42.58 16.59 -36.32
N ALA A 30 42.46 15.34 -35.94
CA ALA A 30 43.50 14.63 -35.19
C ALA A 30 44.80 14.48 -36.02
N GLY A 31 44.69 14.26 -37.32
CA GLY A 31 45.87 14.17 -38.21
C GLY A 31 46.61 15.51 -38.45
N LYS A 32 45.97 16.65 -38.19
CA LYS A 32 46.63 17.99 -38.35
C LYS A 32 47.30 18.51 -37.06
N HIS A 33 46.99 17.97 -35.90
CA HIS A 33 47.59 18.39 -34.63
C HIS A 33 48.77 17.50 -34.18
N CYS A 34 49.04 16.39 -34.88
CA CYS A 34 50.16 15.51 -34.54
C CYS A 34 51.50 15.91 -35.13
N PHE A 35 51.64 17.09 -35.75
CA PHE A 35 52.92 17.52 -36.41
C PHE A 35 53.75 18.52 -35.58
N TYR A 36 53.41 18.79 -34.30
CA TYR A 36 54.21 19.72 -33.50
C TYR A 36 54.20 19.28 -32.03
N THR A 37 54.87 18.18 -31.70
CA THR A 37 55.62 17.97 -30.44
C THR A 37 56.36 16.64 -30.54
N ASP A 38 57.67 16.75 -30.48
CA ASP A 38 58.60 15.64 -30.34
C ASP A 38 58.51 15.06 -28.92
N SER A 39 57.62 14.14 -28.71
CA SER A 39 57.66 13.23 -27.58
C SER A 39 56.89 11.97 -27.94
N LYS A 40 57.59 10.82 -27.78
CA LYS A 40 57.01 9.48 -27.96
C LYS A 40 55.80 9.27 -27.05
N VAL A 41 54.59 9.59 -27.53
CA VAL A 41 53.37 9.09 -26.95
C VAL A 41 53.03 7.78 -27.64
N GLU A 42 53.15 6.65 -26.97
CA GLU A 42 52.87 5.33 -27.51
C GLU A 42 51.37 5.27 -27.92
N SER A 43 51.16 4.77 -29.13
CA SER A 43 49.83 4.60 -29.73
C SER A 43 48.82 3.78 -28.85
N LYS A 44 49.31 3.16 -27.79
CA LYS A 44 48.49 2.46 -26.78
C LYS A 44 47.70 3.41 -25.91
N ASP A 45 48.23 4.56 -25.52
CA ASP A 45 47.56 5.52 -24.63
C ASP A 45 46.41 6.24 -25.35
N ILE A 46 46.57 6.56 -26.63
CA ILE A 46 45.48 7.16 -27.43
C ILE A 46 44.35 6.16 -27.68
N VAL A 47 44.67 4.87 -27.84
CA VAL A 47 43.64 3.81 -28.00
C VAL A 47 42.95 3.50 -26.67
N ILE A 48 43.66 3.69 -25.55
CA ILE A 48 43.06 3.57 -24.19
C ILE A 48 42.12 4.75 -23.92
N ASP A 49 42.52 5.97 -24.25
CA ASP A 49 41.66 7.16 -24.09
C ASP A 49 40.44 7.13 -25.04
N ILE A 50 40.59 6.66 -26.25
CA ILE A 50 39.44 6.47 -27.18
C ILE A 50 38.52 5.31 -26.66
N LYS A 51 39.07 4.24 -26.11
CA LYS A 51 38.29 3.18 -25.46
C LYS A 51 37.64 3.61 -24.14
N LEU A 52 38.29 4.48 -23.37
CA LEU A 52 37.72 5.15 -22.21
C LEU A 52 36.66 6.17 -22.62
N PHE A 53 36.87 6.92 -23.69
CA PHE A 53 35.88 7.86 -24.25
C PHE A 53 34.68 7.14 -24.90
N GLN A 54 34.88 5.99 -25.53
CA GLN A 54 33.81 5.14 -26.07
C GLN A 54 33.10 4.33 -24.99
N ARG A 55 33.72 4.10 -23.81
CA ARG A 55 33.04 3.56 -22.61
C ARG A 55 32.19 4.58 -21.85
N ARG A 56 32.27 5.87 -22.17
CA ARG A 56 31.29 6.89 -21.74
C ARG A 56 30.00 6.86 -22.58
N GLN A 57 29.57 5.73 -23.11
CA GLN A 57 28.16 5.52 -23.42
C GLN A 57 27.42 5.55 -22.07
N SER A 58 26.49 6.46 -21.93
CA SER A 58 25.67 6.74 -20.76
C SER A 58 25.23 5.43 -20.06
N MET A 59 25.98 5.05 -19.01
CA MET A 59 25.61 3.92 -18.17
C MET A 59 24.34 4.30 -17.40
N THR A 60 23.40 3.41 -17.36
CA THR A 60 22.20 3.64 -16.57
C THR A 60 22.31 2.95 -15.20
N LEU A 61 21.51 3.40 -14.25
CA LEU A 61 21.46 2.80 -12.93
C LEU A 61 21.12 1.30 -12.97
N LYS A 62 20.39 0.86 -14.01
CA LYS A 62 20.08 -0.53 -14.30
C LYS A 62 21.33 -1.40 -14.59
N ASP A 63 22.40 -0.82 -15.11
CA ASP A 63 23.58 -1.54 -15.54
C ASP A 63 24.61 -1.76 -14.42
N LEU A 64 24.40 -1.11 -13.26
CA LEU A 64 25.25 -1.25 -12.08
C LEU A 64 25.06 -2.63 -11.42
N LYS A 65 26.15 -3.22 -10.93
CA LYS A 65 26.11 -4.48 -10.17
C LYS A 65 25.98 -4.23 -8.66
N PRO A 66 25.47 -5.19 -7.89
CA PRO A 66 25.47 -5.09 -6.44
C PRO A 66 26.86 -4.76 -5.87
N GLY A 67 26.90 -3.80 -4.94
CA GLY A 67 28.14 -3.27 -4.34
C GLY A 67 28.79 -2.14 -5.13
N MET A 68 28.36 -1.84 -6.37
CA MET A 68 28.90 -0.70 -7.12
C MET A 68 28.26 0.61 -6.71
N SER A 69 29.07 1.65 -6.65
CA SER A 69 28.65 3.03 -6.43
C SER A 69 28.78 3.85 -7.71
N ALA A 70 27.88 4.79 -7.90
CA ALA A 70 27.91 5.70 -9.04
C ALA A 70 27.35 7.08 -8.62
N ARG A 71 27.65 8.10 -9.42
CA ARG A 71 27.07 9.45 -9.28
C ARG A 71 25.98 9.62 -10.32
N ILE A 72 24.82 10.10 -9.91
CA ILE A 72 23.69 10.38 -10.82
C ILE A 72 24.07 11.57 -11.71
N GLU A 73 23.94 11.40 -13.03
CA GLU A 73 24.12 12.48 -14.01
C GLU A 73 22.81 13.14 -14.37
N THR A 74 21.82 12.30 -14.73
CA THR A 74 20.49 12.81 -15.10
C THR A 74 19.40 11.87 -14.57
N VAL A 75 18.28 12.46 -14.15
CA VAL A 75 17.07 11.74 -13.78
C VAL A 75 16.06 11.89 -14.89
N GLY A 76 15.82 10.82 -15.62
CA GLY A 76 14.85 10.77 -16.70
C GLY A 76 13.42 10.61 -16.19
N GLY A 77 12.49 10.42 -17.12
CA GLY A 77 11.06 10.39 -16.84
C GLY A 77 10.41 11.74 -17.10
N ARG A 78 9.08 11.82 -16.96
CA ARG A 78 8.29 13.05 -17.15
C ARG A 78 7.17 13.15 -16.12
N GLY A 79 6.80 14.37 -15.75
CA GLY A 79 5.66 14.64 -14.86
C GLY A 79 5.86 14.12 -13.46
N ALA A 80 4.78 13.64 -12.83
CA ALA A 80 4.72 13.27 -11.42
C ALA A 80 5.72 12.15 -11.01
N LEU A 81 6.02 11.20 -11.91
CA LEU A 81 6.99 10.13 -11.63
C LEU A 81 8.40 10.68 -11.45
N ARG A 82 8.84 11.58 -12.33
CA ARG A 82 10.15 12.21 -12.21
C ARG A 82 10.25 13.06 -10.94
N GLN A 83 9.19 13.83 -10.64
CA GLN A 83 9.13 14.60 -9.40
C GLN A 83 9.25 13.68 -8.19
N HIS A 84 8.56 12.54 -8.20
CA HIS A 84 8.65 11.57 -7.13
C HIS A 84 10.08 11.04 -6.91
N PHE A 85 10.85 10.79 -7.98
CA PHE A 85 12.26 10.40 -7.84
C PHE A 85 13.12 11.51 -7.22
N LEU A 86 12.89 12.76 -7.62
CA LEU A 86 13.58 13.91 -7.03
C LEU A 86 13.22 14.10 -5.54
N ASP A 87 11.95 13.97 -5.20
CA ASP A 87 11.45 14.03 -3.81
C ASP A 87 12.04 12.88 -2.94
N MET A 88 12.43 11.77 -3.59
CA MET A 88 13.17 10.67 -2.98
C MET A 88 14.69 10.87 -2.98
N GLY A 89 15.19 12.07 -3.26
CA GLY A 89 16.62 12.39 -3.23
C GLY A 89 17.43 11.87 -4.42
N MET A 90 16.79 11.35 -5.47
CA MET A 90 17.52 11.02 -6.70
C MET A 90 17.79 12.28 -7.51
N ILE A 91 18.87 12.96 -7.16
CA ILE A 91 19.23 14.27 -7.70
C ILE A 91 20.54 14.15 -8.49
N PRO A 92 20.70 14.86 -9.62
CA PRO A 92 21.98 14.89 -10.32
C PRO A 92 23.12 15.33 -9.40
N GLY A 93 24.24 14.62 -9.43
CA GLY A 93 25.39 14.85 -8.58
C GLY A 93 25.47 13.97 -7.33
N VAL A 94 24.39 13.33 -6.90
CA VAL A 94 24.34 12.50 -5.68
C VAL A 94 24.92 11.11 -5.92
N LYS A 95 25.61 10.56 -4.89
CA LYS A 95 26.14 9.20 -4.88
C LYS A 95 25.04 8.21 -4.61
N VAL A 96 24.92 7.20 -5.46
CA VAL A 96 24.00 6.05 -5.30
C VAL A 96 24.79 4.75 -5.28
N THR A 97 24.42 3.82 -4.40
CA THR A 97 25.06 2.49 -4.30
C THR A 97 24.01 1.41 -4.47
N VAL A 98 24.25 0.44 -5.34
CA VAL A 98 23.38 -0.72 -5.52
C VAL A 98 23.67 -1.73 -4.41
N ILE A 99 22.64 -2.07 -3.60
CA ILE A 99 22.76 -3.03 -2.51
C ILE A 99 22.52 -4.44 -3.02
N LYS A 100 21.33 -4.69 -3.54
CA LYS A 100 20.94 -6.01 -4.06
C LYS A 100 19.79 -5.89 -5.07
N TYR A 101 19.58 -6.97 -5.82
CA TYR A 101 18.39 -7.15 -6.63
C TYR A 101 17.41 -8.08 -5.93
N ALA A 102 16.11 -7.90 -6.19
CA ALA A 102 15.11 -8.88 -5.79
C ALA A 102 15.46 -10.28 -6.36
N PRO A 103 15.01 -11.38 -5.74
CA PRO A 103 15.34 -12.76 -6.17
C PRO A 103 15.09 -13.06 -7.64
N LEU A 104 14.07 -12.43 -8.22
CA LEU A 104 13.72 -12.54 -9.64
C LEU A 104 14.48 -11.55 -10.54
N GLY A 105 15.43 -10.78 -9.96
CA GLY A 105 16.26 -9.80 -10.66
C GLY A 105 15.65 -8.42 -10.83
N ASP A 106 14.47 -8.15 -10.28
CA ASP A 106 13.75 -6.87 -10.35
C ASP A 106 12.67 -6.85 -9.26
N PRO A 107 12.55 -5.78 -8.42
CA PRO A 107 13.26 -4.50 -8.45
C PRO A 107 14.71 -4.54 -7.89
N VAL A 108 15.41 -3.41 -7.97
CA VAL A 108 16.73 -3.17 -7.38
C VAL A 108 16.59 -2.38 -6.09
N GLU A 109 17.40 -2.70 -5.08
CA GLU A 109 17.54 -1.96 -3.84
C GLU A 109 18.79 -1.09 -3.89
N LEU A 110 18.64 0.18 -3.55
CA LEU A 110 19.64 1.23 -3.66
C LEU A 110 19.84 1.93 -2.33
N ARG A 111 21.03 2.42 -2.06
CA ARG A 111 21.33 3.33 -0.95
C ARG A 111 21.63 4.71 -1.48
N ILE A 112 20.95 5.73 -0.94
CA ILE A 112 21.11 7.14 -1.28
C ILE A 112 20.89 7.99 -0.03
N HIS A 113 21.64 9.07 0.19
CA HIS A 113 21.58 9.93 1.39
C HIS A 113 21.54 9.18 2.73
N GLY A 114 22.13 7.96 2.79
CA GLY A 114 22.17 7.16 4.02
C GLY A 114 20.96 6.27 4.29
N TYR A 115 19.92 6.28 3.45
CA TYR A 115 18.76 5.38 3.53
C TYR A 115 18.64 4.47 2.31
N GLU A 116 17.81 3.43 2.42
CA GLU A 116 17.62 2.41 1.40
C GLU A 116 16.24 2.54 0.75
N LEU A 117 16.19 2.43 -0.57
CA LEU A 117 14.96 2.44 -1.33
C LEU A 117 15.01 1.42 -2.46
N THR A 118 13.84 0.96 -2.90
CA THR A 118 13.71 0.03 -4.02
C THR A 118 13.20 0.74 -5.27
N LEU A 119 13.73 0.37 -6.42
CA LEU A 119 13.36 0.93 -7.72
C LEU A 119 13.21 -0.18 -8.75
N ARG A 120 12.25 -0.08 -9.65
CA ARG A 120 12.13 -1.01 -10.79
C ARG A 120 13.25 -0.79 -11.77
N LEU A 121 13.70 -1.87 -12.43
CA LEU A 121 14.75 -1.78 -13.44
C LEU A 121 14.36 -0.94 -14.65
N ASP A 122 13.08 -0.89 -15.00
CA ASP A 122 12.60 -0.04 -16.09
C ASP A 122 12.76 1.45 -15.74
N ASP A 123 12.46 1.81 -14.47
CA ASP A 123 12.64 3.15 -13.93
C ASP A 123 14.14 3.48 -13.75
N ALA A 124 14.93 2.53 -13.24
CA ALA A 124 16.39 2.64 -13.12
C ALA A 124 17.08 2.84 -14.49
N GLY A 125 16.51 2.30 -15.56
CA GLY A 125 16.96 2.52 -16.92
C GLY A 125 16.79 3.95 -17.45
N ALA A 126 15.95 4.76 -16.78
CA ALA A 126 15.77 6.17 -17.10
C ALA A 126 16.76 7.11 -16.39
N ILE A 127 17.58 6.58 -15.46
CA ILE A 127 18.53 7.36 -14.66
C ILE A 127 19.94 7.07 -15.19
N THR A 128 20.62 8.10 -15.72
CA THR A 128 22.02 7.96 -16.18
C THR A 128 22.98 8.20 -15.03
N VAL A 129 24.05 7.42 -14.99
CA VAL A 129 25.01 7.45 -13.90
C VAL A 129 26.45 7.31 -14.41
N THR A 130 27.38 7.89 -13.67
CA THR A 130 28.83 7.70 -13.86
C THR A 130 29.37 6.84 -12.71
N PRO A 131 29.96 5.66 -12.97
CA PRO A 131 30.57 4.83 -11.95
C PRO A 131 31.66 5.60 -11.21
N ILE A 132 31.70 5.44 -9.87
CA ILE A 132 32.78 5.93 -9.02
C ILE A 132 33.63 4.71 -8.70
N GLU A 133 34.90 4.72 -9.07
CA GLU A 133 35.86 3.77 -8.52
C GLU A 133 35.99 4.05 -7.03
N ASP A 134 35.98 2.99 -6.24
CA ASP A 134 35.89 3.04 -4.78
C ASP A 134 37.12 3.75 -4.18
N ASP A 135 37.16 5.06 -4.29
CA ASP A 135 37.93 5.86 -3.38
C ASP A 135 37.27 5.65 -2.00
N ARG A 136 38.00 4.97 -1.13
CA ARG A 136 37.71 4.98 0.29
C ARG A 136 37.91 6.44 0.77
N GLU A 137 36.98 7.31 0.38
CA GLU A 137 36.83 8.58 1.06
C GLU A 137 36.49 8.22 2.51
N GLU A 138 37.48 8.37 3.37
CA GLU A 138 37.22 8.53 4.78
C GLU A 138 36.11 9.56 4.88
N GLU A 139 34.93 9.14 5.35
CA GLU A 139 33.90 10.10 5.73
C GLU A 139 34.57 11.17 6.54
N PRO A 140 34.48 12.46 6.15
CA PRO A 140 35.15 13.53 6.89
C PRO A 140 34.73 13.37 8.34
N SER A 141 35.69 13.10 9.21
CA SER A 141 35.47 13.02 10.64
C SER A 141 34.90 14.37 11.04
N ALA A 142 33.58 14.40 11.35
CA ALA A 142 32.90 15.63 11.73
C ALA A 142 33.73 16.32 12.84
N PRO A 143 34.19 17.56 12.62
CA PRO A 143 34.86 18.32 13.67
C PRO A 143 33.84 18.48 14.81
N GLY A 144 34.15 18.02 16.01
CA GLY A 144 33.24 18.06 17.16
C GLY A 144 32.85 16.70 17.74
N ARG A 145 33.19 15.58 17.06
CA ARG A 145 32.83 14.22 17.55
C ARG A 145 33.43 13.91 18.95
N LYS A 146 34.51 14.59 19.37
CA LYS A 146 35.06 14.47 20.72
C LYS A 146 34.29 15.29 21.75
N GLU A 147 33.82 16.48 21.38
CA GLU A 147 33.06 17.35 22.29
C GLU A 147 31.63 16.82 22.51
N MET A 148 30.96 16.28 21.45
CA MET A 148 29.65 15.65 21.60
C MET A 148 29.64 14.34 22.44
N ARG A 149 30.76 13.57 22.44
CA ARG A 149 30.90 12.39 23.30
C ARG A 149 31.03 12.70 24.80
N THR A 150 31.50 13.89 25.16
CA THR A 150 31.58 14.33 26.55
C THR A 150 30.30 15.02 27.04
N ALA A 151 29.43 15.47 26.14
CA ALA A 151 28.08 15.99 26.47
C ALA A 151 27.05 14.89 26.79
N GLY A 152 27.47 13.67 27.04
CA GLY A 152 26.70 12.45 27.20
C GLY A 152 25.77 12.36 28.43
N LYS A 153 24.97 13.36 28.68
CA LYS A 153 23.75 13.27 29.46
C LYS A 153 22.62 13.76 28.58
N HIS A 154 21.59 12.94 28.46
CA HIS A 154 20.33 13.27 27.82
C HIS A 154 19.94 14.71 28.11
N THR A 155 20.07 15.62 27.15
CA THR A 155 19.48 16.94 27.23
C THR A 155 17.97 16.70 27.09
N ALA A 156 17.29 16.70 28.23
CA ALA A 156 15.84 16.69 28.24
C ALA A 156 15.37 17.95 27.51
N HIS A 157 14.28 17.84 26.75
CA HIS A 157 13.63 19.02 26.20
C HIS A 157 13.24 19.95 27.35
N PRO A 158 13.55 21.27 27.27
CA PRO A 158 13.35 22.17 28.40
C PRO A 158 11.88 22.46 28.76
N GLY A 159 10.90 22.00 27.97
CA GLY A 159 9.48 22.15 28.24
C GLY A 159 8.91 23.53 27.92
N LEU A 160 7.61 23.73 28.16
CA LEU A 160 6.90 24.99 27.93
C LEU A 160 7.32 26.17 28.84
N GLY A 161 8.24 25.95 29.79
CA GLY A 161 8.80 26.97 30.68
C GLY A 161 9.96 27.75 30.12
N GLU A 162 10.39 27.47 28.90
CA GLU A 162 11.50 28.16 28.26
C GLU A 162 11.22 29.63 28.03
N THR A 163 12.08 30.44 28.54
CA THR A 163 12.03 31.87 28.33
C THR A 163 12.45 32.21 26.90
N GLY A 164 11.48 32.23 25.97
CA GLY A 164 11.60 33.20 24.91
C GLY A 164 12.12 32.77 23.56
N ARG A 165 12.50 31.48 23.27
CA ARG A 165 12.96 31.12 21.91
C ARG A 165 11.83 30.66 20.99
N PHE A 166 11.00 29.74 21.44
CA PHE A 166 9.90 29.17 20.63
C PHE A 166 8.53 29.62 21.09
N HIS A 167 8.42 30.06 22.33
CA HIS A 167 7.19 30.57 22.96
C HIS A 167 7.42 31.94 23.59
N PRO A 168 7.69 33.00 22.80
CA PRO A 168 7.85 34.33 23.37
C PRO A 168 6.53 34.74 24.04
N ARG A 169 6.59 35.14 25.31
CA ARG A 169 5.42 35.62 26.04
C ARG A 169 4.77 36.80 25.27
N GLY A 170 3.49 36.61 24.87
CA GLY A 170 2.71 37.63 24.18
C GLY A 170 2.87 37.66 22.66
N SER A 171 3.57 36.67 22.04
CA SER A 171 3.56 36.53 20.58
C SER A 171 2.45 35.59 20.15
N GLY A 172 1.88 35.86 18.96
CA GLY A 172 0.81 35.08 18.39
C GLY A 172 -0.59 35.71 18.58
N ASP A 173 -1.59 35.20 17.84
CA ASP A 173 -3.00 35.61 17.92
C ASP A 173 -3.78 34.50 18.66
N PRO A 174 -3.96 34.58 19.98
CA PRO A 174 -4.62 33.52 20.73
C PRO A 174 -6.07 33.40 20.30
N LEU A 175 -6.47 32.16 20.00
CA LEU A 175 -7.84 31.82 19.64
C LEU A 175 -8.79 31.99 20.84
N PRO A 176 -10.09 32.22 20.61
CA PRO A 176 -11.09 32.21 21.68
C PRO A 176 -11.05 30.89 22.47
N LYS A 177 -11.25 30.96 23.78
CA LYS A 177 -11.11 29.81 24.70
C LYS A 177 -11.98 28.60 24.34
N ASP A 178 -13.13 28.82 23.69
CA ASP A 178 -14.08 27.79 23.30
C ASP A 178 -13.84 27.22 21.89
N THR A 179 -12.77 27.64 21.20
CA THR A 179 -12.46 27.18 19.85
C THR A 179 -11.99 25.72 19.89
N VAL A 180 -12.60 24.86 19.08
CA VAL A 180 -12.14 23.49 18.89
C VAL A 180 -10.80 23.52 18.15
N LEU A 181 -9.76 23.01 18.77
CA LEU A 181 -8.43 22.90 18.17
C LEU A 181 -8.36 21.68 17.27
N THR A 182 -8.20 21.93 15.98
CA THR A 182 -8.10 20.87 14.96
C THR A 182 -6.64 20.59 14.63
N PHE A 183 -6.25 19.33 14.68
CA PHE A 183 -4.89 18.88 14.38
C PHE A 183 -4.87 17.93 13.20
N ALA A 184 -3.85 18.08 12.34
CA ALA A 184 -3.47 17.10 11.36
C ALA A 184 -2.27 16.28 11.87
N LEU A 185 -2.37 14.96 11.94
CA LEU A 185 -1.24 14.10 12.18
C LEU A 185 -0.65 13.69 10.84
N VAL A 186 0.57 14.17 10.56
CA VAL A 186 1.26 14.00 9.27
C VAL A 186 2.60 13.32 9.46
N GLY A 187 3.04 12.51 8.53
CA GLY A 187 4.37 11.90 8.54
C GLY A 187 4.53 10.82 7.48
N ASN A 188 5.75 10.36 7.30
CA ASN A 188 6.07 9.34 6.31
C ASN A 188 5.41 7.99 6.64
N GLN A 189 5.38 7.10 5.65
CA GLN A 189 4.99 5.71 5.90
C GLN A 189 6.00 5.09 6.89
N ASN A 190 5.52 4.25 7.80
CA ASN A 190 6.31 3.59 8.85
C ASN A 190 6.95 4.49 9.92
N SER A 191 6.66 5.78 9.97
CA SER A 191 7.16 6.69 11.02
C SER A 191 6.53 6.47 12.41
N GLY A 192 5.55 5.55 12.52
CA GLY A 192 4.83 5.29 13.78
C GLY A 192 3.56 6.12 13.99
N LYS A 193 3.03 6.72 12.92
CA LYS A 193 1.87 7.62 12.93
C LYS A 193 0.63 6.99 13.56
N THR A 194 0.22 5.80 13.11
CA THR A 194 -0.94 5.09 13.65
C THR A 194 -0.75 4.72 15.13
N THR A 195 0.47 4.39 15.55
CA THR A 195 0.79 4.11 16.94
C THR A 195 0.60 5.36 17.78
N LEU A 196 1.12 6.51 17.34
CA LEU A 196 0.95 7.79 18.01
C LEU A 196 -0.53 8.19 18.08
N PHE A 197 -1.26 8.07 16.97
CA PHE A 197 -2.70 8.37 16.92
C PHE A 197 -3.49 7.54 17.95
N ASN A 198 -3.21 6.25 18.05
CA ASN A 198 -3.83 5.36 19.03
C ASN A 198 -3.47 5.73 20.49
N GLN A 199 -2.25 6.20 20.74
CA GLN A 199 -1.85 6.69 22.06
C GLN A 199 -2.59 7.98 22.43
N LEU A 200 -2.69 8.91 21.47
CA LEU A 200 -3.36 10.19 21.67
C LEU A 200 -4.88 10.06 21.89
N THR A 201 -5.55 9.20 21.14
CA THR A 201 -7.03 9.14 21.08
C THR A 201 -7.62 7.98 21.88
N GLY A 202 -6.92 6.86 21.99
CA GLY A 202 -7.45 5.65 22.64
C GLY A 202 -8.65 5.06 21.92
N SER A 203 -9.74 4.84 22.65
CA SER A 203 -11.00 4.30 22.12
C SER A 203 -11.90 5.36 21.44
N ASN A 204 -11.56 6.64 21.54
CA ASN A 204 -12.35 7.75 21.03
C ASN A 204 -12.02 8.07 19.57
N GLN A 205 -12.21 7.08 18.69
CA GLN A 205 -11.90 7.18 17.27
C GLN A 205 -13.17 7.05 16.43
N HIS A 206 -13.24 7.84 15.37
CA HIS A 206 -14.27 7.74 14.35
C HIS A 206 -13.63 7.42 13.00
N VAL A 207 -14.05 6.34 12.36
CA VAL A 207 -13.50 5.89 11.08
C VAL A 207 -14.52 6.17 9.97
N GLY A 208 -14.08 6.87 8.95
CA GLY A 208 -14.85 7.19 7.74
C GLY A 208 -13.95 7.16 6.51
N ASN A 209 -14.39 7.74 5.41
CA ASN A 209 -13.55 7.97 4.23
C ASN A 209 -13.41 9.48 4.00
N PHE A 210 -12.28 9.89 3.42
CA PHE A 210 -12.15 11.27 2.95
C PHE A 210 -13.15 11.53 1.82
N PRO A 211 -13.72 12.75 1.72
CA PRO A 211 -14.70 13.07 0.69
C PRO A 211 -14.18 12.83 -0.72
N GLY A 212 -14.96 12.12 -1.54
CA GLY A 212 -14.67 11.87 -2.95
C GLY A 212 -13.60 10.82 -3.26
N VAL A 213 -12.98 10.22 -2.25
CA VAL A 213 -11.94 9.18 -2.40
C VAL A 213 -12.18 8.00 -1.47
N THR A 214 -11.52 6.89 -1.76
CA THR A 214 -11.65 5.63 -0.99
C THR A 214 -10.54 5.47 0.05
N VAL A 215 -9.96 6.58 0.50
CA VAL A 215 -8.93 6.62 1.54
C VAL A 215 -9.60 6.76 2.89
N ASP A 216 -9.22 5.90 3.84
CA ASP A 216 -9.79 5.91 5.19
C ASP A 216 -9.42 7.21 5.93
N ARG A 217 -10.41 7.85 6.56
CA ARG A 217 -10.26 8.99 7.45
C ARG A 217 -10.47 8.51 8.88
N LYS A 218 -9.51 8.79 9.75
CA LYS A 218 -9.63 8.52 11.18
C LYS A 218 -9.57 9.84 11.94
N ASP A 219 -10.66 10.16 12.58
CA ASP A 219 -10.76 11.34 13.47
C ASP A 219 -10.83 10.86 14.92
N GLY A 220 -10.27 11.63 15.85
CA GLY A 220 -10.35 11.35 17.27
C GLY A 220 -10.26 12.60 18.12
N VAL A 221 -10.53 12.43 19.41
CA VAL A 221 -10.35 13.47 20.44
C VAL A 221 -9.13 13.09 21.28
N ILE A 222 -8.25 14.03 21.52
CA ILE A 222 -7.07 13.81 22.37
C ILE A 222 -7.53 13.53 23.80
N ARG A 223 -6.98 12.48 24.41
CA ARG A 223 -7.32 12.08 25.77
C ARG A 223 -7.14 13.23 26.77
N GLY A 224 -8.13 13.46 27.63
CA GLY A 224 -8.10 14.55 28.62
C GLY A 224 -8.27 15.97 28.06
N LYS A 225 -8.42 16.14 26.74
CA LYS A 225 -8.57 17.44 26.06
C LYS A 225 -9.84 17.42 25.18
N SER A 226 -11.00 17.57 25.78
CA SER A 226 -12.32 17.44 25.11
C SER A 226 -12.52 18.43 23.95
N ASN A 227 -11.86 19.58 23.98
CA ASN A 227 -11.96 20.62 22.96
C ASN A 227 -10.91 20.45 21.83
N THR A 228 -10.61 19.23 21.47
CA THR A 228 -9.64 18.91 20.41
C THR A 228 -10.22 17.94 19.40
N ARG A 229 -9.75 18.03 18.15
CA ARG A 229 -10.00 17.04 17.11
C ARG A 229 -8.70 16.78 16.36
N ILE A 230 -8.27 15.53 16.32
CA ILE A 230 -7.10 15.11 15.57
C ILE A 230 -7.52 14.19 14.42
N THR A 231 -6.98 14.44 13.23
CA THR A 231 -7.21 13.61 12.04
C THR A 231 -5.91 12.91 11.65
N ASP A 232 -5.93 11.59 11.55
CA ASP A 232 -4.81 10.78 11.04
C ASP A 232 -4.81 10.87 9.51
N LEU A 233 -3.79 11.49 8.93
CA LEU A 233 -3.62 11.58 7.49
C LEU A 233 -2.85 10.37 6.95
N PRO A 234 -3.06 9.97 5.69
CA PRO A 234 -2.25 8.95 5.05
C PRO A 234 -0.75 9.23 5.15
N GLY A 235 0.06 8.18 5.22
CA GLY A 235 1.52 8.32 5.20
C GLY A 235 2.01 8.77 3.83
N ILE A 236 2.66 9.92 3.78
CA ILE A 236 3.14 10.53 2.54
C ILE A 236 4.62 10.88 2.65
N TYR A 237 5.28 10.98 1.51
CA TYR A 237 6.71 11.36 1.46
C TYR A 237 6.90 12.81 1.04
N SER A 238 5.96 13.37 0.30
CA SER A 238 5.97 14.77 -0.12
C SER A 238 4.55 15.30 -0.30
N MET A 239 4.44 16.62 -0.41
CA MET A 239 3.18 17.31 -0.75
C MET A 239 2.97 17.41 -2.27
N SER A 240 3.74 16.68 -3.06
CA SER A 240 3.57 16.60 -4.52
C SER A 240 2.51 15.54 -4.86
N PRO A 241 1.53 15.82 -5.73
CA PRO A 241 0.40 14.94 -5.99
C PRO A 241 0.79 13.78 -6.93
N TYR A 242 1.42 12.75 -6.38
CA TYR A 242 1.78 11.53 -7.11
C TYR A 242 0.77 10.40 -6.89
N SER A 243 0.28 10.25 -5.65
CA SER A 243 -0.72 9.26 -5.27
C SER A 243 -2.01 9.91 -4.77
N SER A 244 -3.10 9.13 -4.69
CA SER A 244 -4.36 9.60 -4.10
C SER A 244 -4.20 9.96 -2.61
N GLU A 245 -3.30 9.27 -1.90
CA GLU A 245 -2.98 9.51 -0.51
C GLU A 245 -2.29 10.88 -0.31
N GLU A 246 -1.32 11.21 -1.18
CA GLU A 246 -0.65 12.51 -1.17
C GLU A 246 -1.59 13.64 -1.51
N LEU A 247 -2.48 13.43 -2.49
CA LEU A 247 -3.50 14.41 -2.85
C LEU A 247 -4.46 14.69 -1.69
N VAL A 248 -4.91 13.64 -0.97
CA VAL A 248 -5.79 13.77 0.20
C VAL A 248 -5.10 14.55 1.31
N SER A 249 -3.88 14.19 1.68
CA SER A 249 -3.12 14.84 2.73
C SER A 249 -2.84 16.30 2.41
N ARG A 250 -2.45 16.59 1.17
CA ARG A 250 -2.25 17.93 0.66
C ARG A 250 -3.51 18.79 0.74
N ASN A 251 -4.64 18.26 0.23
CA ASN A 251 -5.91 18.98 0.25
C ASN A 251 -6.38 19.25 1.67
N PHE A 252 -6.20 18.30 2.59
CA PHE A 252 -6.52 18.50 3.99
C PHE A 252 -5.73 19.65 4.60
N VAL A 253 -4.42 19.68 4.40
CA VAL A 253 -3.55 20.72 4.95
C VAL A 253 -3.86 22.09 4.34
N LEU A 254 -4.05 22.18 3.02
CA LEU A 254 -4.22 23.46 2.31
C LEU A 254 -5.65 24.00 2.35
N GLN A 255 -6.68 23.16 2.33
CA GLN A 255 -8.08 23.55 2.22
C GLN A 255 -8.80 23.55 3.58
N GLU A 256 -8.66 22.47 4.38
CA GLU A 256 -9.29 22.41 5.71
C GLU A 256 -8.53 23.25 6.76
N LYS A 257 -7.27 23.60 6.49
CA LYS A 257 -6.42 24.49 7.31
C LYS A 257 -6.51 24.16 8.81
N PRO A 258 -5.97 23.01 9.25
CA PRO A 258 -5.99 22.62 10.65
C PRO A 258 -5.31 23.71 11.50
N LYS A 259 -5.72 23.86 12.76
CA LYS A 259 -5.15 24.86 13.69
C LYS A 259 -3.73 24.51 14.12
N GLY A 260 -3.34 23.24 13.98
CA GLY A 260 -1.99 22.79 14.22
C GLY A 260 -1.67 21.50 13.46
N ILE A 261 -0.40 21.30 13.17
CA ILE A 261 0.14 20.06 12.57
C ILE A 261 1.03 19.37 13.60
N ILE A 262 0.79 18.08 13.83
CA ILE A 262 1.72 17.21 14.53
C ILE A 262 2.43 16.40 13.45
N ASN A 263 3.68 16.76 13.16
CA ASN A 263 4.51 16.10 12.17
C ASN A 263 5.37 15.03 12.83
N ILE A 264 5.07 13.74 12.57
CA ILE A 264 5.85 12.64 13.12
C ILE A 264 7.02 12.29 12.20
N VAL A 265 8.22 12.32 12.77
CA VAL A 265 9.51 12.09 12.10
C VAL A 265 10.17 10.84 12.69
N ASP A 266 10.55 9.89 11.86
CA ASP A 266 11.34 8.73 12.26
C ASP A 266 12.80 9.15 12.45
N ALA A 267 13.27 9.15 13.69
CA ALA A 267 14.64 9.52 14.06
C ALA A 267 15.70 8.58 13.46
N THR A 268 15.34 7.35 13.12
CA THR A 268 16.25 6.37 12.51
C THR A 268 16.51 6.64 11.02
N ASN A 269 15.56 7.34 10.35
CA ASN A 269 15.61 7.73 8.94
C ASN A 269 15.33 9.23 8.76
N ILE A 270 15.99 10.04 9.55
CA ILE A 270 15.67 11.45 9.74
C ILE A 270 15.82 12.26 8.44
N GLU A 271 16.87 12.00 7.65
CA GLU A 271 17.13 12.72 6.40
C GLU A 271 15.97 12.68 5.44
N ARG A 272 15.36 11.53 5.32
CA ARG A 272 14.20 11.35 4.45
C ARG A 272 12.93 11.97 5.00
N ASN A 273 12.73 11.87 6.30
CA ASN A 273 11.51 12.38 6.94
C ASN A 273 11.47 13.91 6.97
N LEU A 274 12.62 14.56 7.10
CA LEU A 274 12.71 16.02 7.09
C LEU A 274 12.32 16.65 5.75
N TYR A 275 12.36 15.94 4.64
CA TYR A 275 11.92 16.47 3.35
C TYR A 275 10.43 16.86 3.36
N LEU A 276 9.57 16.03 3.91
CA LEU A 276 8.16 16.34 4.13
C LEU A 276 8.00 17.46 5.17
N THR A 277 8.78 17.41 6.26
CA THR A 277 8.76 18.45 7.30
C THR A 277 8.98 19.84 6.72
N MET A 278 9.96 20.01 5.84
CA MET A 278 10.22 21.30 5.20
C MET A 278 9.03 21.82 4.42
N GLN A 279 8.35 20.95 3.64
CA GLN A 279 7.17 21.33 2.87
C GLN A 279 5.98 21.69 3.77
N LEU A 280 5.85 21.05 4.92
CA LEU A 280 4.84 21.41 5.92
C LEU A 280 5.14 22.78 6.56
N LEU A 281 6.40 23.07 6.86
CA LEU A 281 6.82 24.36 7.41
C LEU A 281 6.62 25.50 6.41
N GLU A 282 6.84 25.26 5.10
CA GLU A 282 6.52 26.22 4.03
C GLU A 282 5.03 26.59 4.01
N SER A 283 4.13 25.74 4.54
CA SER A 283 2.69 26.04 4.63
C SER A 283 2.34 27.13 5.64
N GLY A 284 3.26 27.45 6.56
CA GLY A 284 3.04 28.47 7.60
C GLY A 284 2.00 28.10 8.66
N ILE A 285 1.51 26.86 8.70
CA ILE A 285 0.59 26.36 9.72
C ILE A 285 1.38 26.02 10.99
N PRO A 286 0.85 26.36 12.20
CA PRO A 286 1.50 25.98 13.46
C PRO A 286 1.87 24.51 13.48
N THR A 287 3.15 24.18 13.65
CA THR A 287 3.66 22.82 13.51
C THR A 287 4.54 22.44 14.69
N VAL A 288 4.35 21.24 15.23
CA VAL A 288 5.25 20.60 16.18
C VAL A 288 5.81 19.33 15.54
N VAL A 289 7.11 19.10 15.73
CA VAL A 289 7.78 17.89 15.25
C VAL A 289 7.83 16.86 16.37
N ALA A 290 7.19 15.72 16.18
CA ALA A 290 7.28 14.56 17.07
C ALA A 290 8.40 13.64 16.57
N LEU A 291 9.59 13.74 17.18
CA LEU A 291 10.76 12.95 16.82
C LEU A 291 10.65 11.57 17.45
N ASN A 292 10.14 10.60 16.69
CA ASN A 292 9.78 9.26 17.17
C ASN A 292 10.96 8.27 17.05
N MET A 293 10.86 7.15 17.76
CA MET A 293 11.87 6.08 17.80
C MET A 293 13.18 6.52 18.48
N MET A 294 13.10 7.47 19.38
CA MET A 294 14.27 7.93 20.15
C MET A 294 14.87 6.82 21.02
N ASP A 295 14.04 5.88 21.47
CA ASP A 295 14.51 4.68 22.17
C ASP A 295 15.43 3.80 21.33
N GLU A 296 15.21 3.70 20.02
CA GLU A 296 16.10 2.97 19.11
C GLU A 296 17.42 3.72 18.90
N ILE A 297 17.37 5.04 18.77
CA ILE A 297 18.59 5.87 18.67
C ILE A 297 19.46 5.71 19.90
N HIS A 298 18.85 5.81 21.10
CA HIS A 298 19.57 5.66 22.37
C HIS A 298 20.12 4.25 22.57
N ALA A 299 19.33 3.21 22.25
CA ALA A 299 19.76 1.81 22.35
C ALA A 299 20.98 1.50 21.47
N ASN A 300 21.12 2.18 20.34
CA ASN A 300 22.24 2.03 19.40
C ASN A 300 23.42 2.97 19.69
N GLY A 301 23.36 3.75 20.80
CA GLY A 301 24.42 4.69 21.17
C GLY A 301 24.47 5.94 20.29
N GLY A 302 23.40 6.23 19.56
CA GLY A 302 23.20 7.47 18.83
C GLY A 302 22.72 8.60 19.74
N TYR A 303 22.80 9.82 19.23
CA TYR A 303 22.37 11.03 19.93
C TYR A 303 21.83 12.04 18.93
N ILE A 304 20.76 12.75 19.30
CA ILE A 304 20.23 13.88 18.52
C ILE A 304 20.14 15.08 19.46
N ASP A 305 20.77 16.18 19.04
CA ASP A 305 20.66 17.45 19.73
C ASP A 305 19.33 18.13 19.35
N VAL A 306 18.31 17.87 20.18
CA VAL A 306 16.95 18.36 19.96
C VAL A 306 16.92 19.89 19.96
N ASN A 307 17.61 20.55 20.91
CA ASN A 307 17.58 22.00 21.03
C ASN A 307 18.22 22.69 19.81
N LYS A 308 19.31 22.11 19.27
CA LYS A 308 19.93 22.61 18.06
C LYS A 308 19.02 22.40 16.85
N MET A 309 18.35 21.26 16.79
CA MET A 309 17.39 20.95 15.72
C MET A 309 16.19 21.89 15.72
N GLU A 310 15.65 22.23 16.90
CA GLU A 310 14.60 23.25 17.04
C GLU A 310 15.05 24.61 16.49
N ASN A 311 16.28 25.03 16.81
CA ASN A 311 16.84 26.28 16.28
C ASN A 311 16.94 26.26 14.75
N GLU A 312 17.37 25.14 14.16
CA GLU A 312 17.52 25.01 12.72
C GLU A 312 16.17 24.91 11.99
N LEU A 313 15.20 24.19 12.55
CA LEU A 313 13.86 24.05 11.94
C LEU A 313 12.92 25.21 12.27
N GLY A 314 13.15 25.90 13.38
CA GLY A 314 12.34 27.03 13.83
C GLY A 314 10.96 26.63 14.36
N VAL A 315 10.83 25.40 14.86
CA VAL A 315 9.60 24.84 15.47
C VAL A 315 9.97 23.92 16.64
N PRO A 316 9.07 23.71 17.61
CA PRO A 316 9.31 22.74 18.68
C PRO A 316 9.55 21.32 18.14
N VAL A 317 10.56 20.65 18.68
CA VAL A 317 10.92 19.26 18.36
C VAL A 317 10.88 18.42 19.63
N ILE A 318 9.92 17.53 19.74
CA ILE A 318 9.68 16.76 20.95
C ILE A 318 10.16 15.31 20.74
N PRO A 319 11.15 14.85 21.51
CA PRO A 319 11.62 13.46 21.44
C PRO A 319 10.59 12.53 22.06
N ILE A 320 10.14 11.54 21.30
CA ILE A 320 9.12 10.58 21.75
C ILE A 320 9.50 9.13 21.43
N SER A 321 8.87 8.20 22.15
CA SER A 321 8.72 6.81 21.76
C SER A 321 7.24 6.44 21.80
N ALA A 322 6.57 6.48 20.65
CA ALA A 322 5.15 6.15 20.55
C ALA A 322 4.87 4.70 20.97
N ALA A 323 5.80 3.76 20.74
CA ALA A 323 5.68 2.37 21.14
C ALA A 323 5.70 2.20 22.66
N LYS A 324 6.51 3.00 23.39
CA LYS A 324 6.65 2.96 24.85
C LYS A 324 5.76 3.97 25.58
N ASN A 325 5.07 4.83 24.85
CA ASN A 325 4.28 5.94 25.39
C ASN A 325 5.13 6.96 26.18
N GLU A 326 6.35 7.23 25.71
CA GLU A 326 7.26 8.22 26.31
C GLU A 326 7.20 9.53 25.53
N GLY A 327 7.22 10.69 26.24
CA GLY A 327 7.20 12.04 25.67
C GLY A 327 5.86 12.49 25.08
N ILE A 328 4.79 11.69 25.20
CA ILE A 328 3.49 11.99 24.55
C ILE A 328 2.78 13.17 25.21
N ASP A 329 2.79 13.27 26.55
CA ASP A 329 2.14 14.36 27.28
C ASP A 329 2.80 15.70 26.93
N GLU A 330 4.11 15.75 26.89
CA GLU A 330 4.89 16.93 26.50
C GLU A 330 4.58 17.34 25.03
N LEU A 331 4.50 16.37 24.13
CA LEU A 331 4.07 16.60 22.75
C LEU A 331 2.67 17.24 22.66
N VAL A 332 1.71 16.73 23.45
CA VAL A 332 0.35 17.26 23.50
C VAL A 332 0.34 18.69 24.03
N ASP A 333 1.09 18.97 25.08
CA ASP A 333 1.11 20.32 25.68
C ASP A 333 1.73 21.35 24.71
N HIS A 334 2.80 21.01 24.01
CA HIS A 334 3.36 21.86 22.93
C HIS A 334 2.40 22.01 21.75
N ALA A 335 1.78 20.94 21.30
CA ALA A 335 0.80 20.99 20.20
C ALA A 335 -0.39 21.91 20.55
N MET A 336 -0.93 21.77 21.76
CA MET A 336 -2.00 22.64 22.27
C MET A 336 -1.57 24.11 22.32
N HIS A 337 -0.36 24.37 22.79
CA HIS A 337 0.18 25.74 22.94
C HIS A 337 0.29 26.41 21.58
N ILE A 338 1.01 25.80 20.62
CA ILE A 338 1.21 26.40 19.30
C ILE A 338 -0.10 26.60 18.54
N ALA A 339 -1.05 25.64 18.68
CA ALA A 339 -2.35 25.73 18.03
C ALA A 339 -3.23 26.82 18.67
N TYR A 340 -3.20 26.98 20.00
CA TYR A 340 -3.98 28.02 20.68
C TYR A 340 -3.46 29.41 20.37
N TYR A 341 -2.14 29.62 20.41
CA TYR A 341 -1.52 30.93 20.13
C TYR A 341 -1.26 31.18 18.65
N GLN A 342 -1.61 30.23 17.75
CA GLN A 342 -1.36 30.29 16.31
C GLN A 342 0.08 30.64 15.96
N GLU A 343 1.03 30.02 16.66
CA GLU A 343 2.46 30.25 16.47
C GLU A 343 2.95 29.63 15.16
N LYS A 344 3.22 30.51 14.18
CA LYS A 344 3.75 30.08 12.89
C LYS A 344 5.19 29.61 12.99
N PRO A 345 5.62 28.66 12.13
CA PRO A 345 7.03 28.30 12.02
C PRO A 345 7.89 29.53 11.78
N ARG A 346 8.97 29.68 12.57
CA ARG A 346 9.90 30.83 12.43
C ARG A 346 10.70 30.74 11.13
N ARG A 347 11.00 29.53 10.68
CA ARG A 347 11.69 29.30 9.42
C ARG A 347 10.72 28.69 8.42
N GLN A 348 10.42 29.44 7.37
CA GLN A 348 9.65 28.98 6.20
C GLN A 348 10.51 29.00 4.94
N ASP A 349 11.68 29.63 5.03
CA ASP A 349 12.67 29.75 3.96
C ASP A 349 13.89 28.89 4.28
N PHE A 350 14.20 27.97 3.39
CA PHE A 350 15.30 27.02 3.52
C PHE A 350 16.41 27.26 2.48
N CYS A 351 16.26 28.28 1.63
CA CYS A 351 17.26 28.63 0.65
C CYS A 351 18.41 29.41 1.31
N ASP A 352 19.63 29.14 0.84
CA ASP A 352 20.81 29.88 1.27
C ASP A 352 21.22 30.89 0.19
N SER A 353 21.39 32.17 0.60
CA SER A 353 21.82 33.22 -0.32
C SER A 353 23.27 33.01 -0.85
N HIS A 354 24.05 32.17 -0.22
CA HIS A 354 25.44 31.89 -0.60
C HIS A 354 25.57 30.59 -1.37
N ASP A 355 24.57 29.69 -1.29
CA ASP A 355 24.63 28.41 -1.98
C ASP A 355 24.58 28.61 -3.50
N HIS A 356 25.62 28.15 -4.19
CA HIS A 356 25.77 28.24 -5.65
C HIS A 356 25.47 29.65 -6.21
N GLY A 357 25.98 30.68 -5.52
CA GLY A 357 25.76 32.08 -5.89
C GLY A 357 24.34 32.59 -5.68
N GLY A 358 23.52 31.88 -4.92
CA GLY A 358 22.17 32.30 -4.54
C GLY A 358 21.12 32.22 -5.66
N ALA A 359 21.33 31.43 -6.70
CA ALA A 359 20.42 31.35 -7.86
C ALA A 359 19.01 30.90 -7.47
N VAL A 360 18.90 29.84 -6.65
CA VAL A 360 17.61 29.34 -6.16
C VAL A 360 16.94 30.36 -5.22
N HIS A 361 17.73 30.99 -4.34
CA HIS A 361 17.26 32.02 -3.43
C HIS A 361 16.62 33.19 -4.20
N ARG A 362 17.33 33.77 -5.18
CA ARG A 362 16.78 34.88 -5.99
C ARG A 362 15.52 34.47 -6.75
N CYS A 363 15.51 33.26 -7.33
CA CYS A 363 14.34 32.75 -8.04
C CYS A 363 13.12 32.63 -7.13
N LEU A 364 13.27 31.98 -5.97
CA LEU A 364 12.18 31.79 -5.02
C LEU A 364 11.63 33.12 -4.49
N HIS A 365 12.49 34.10 -4.19
CA HIS A 365 12.05 35.42 -3.73
C HIS A 365 11.34 36.19 -4.86
N ALA A 366 11.90 36.21 -6.07
CA ALA A 366 11.27 36.88 -7.22
C ALA A 366 9.88 36.27 -7.54
N VAL A 367 9.76 34.95 -7.53
CA VAL A 367 8.48 34.27 -7.75
C VAL A 367 7.51 34.50 -6.59
N SER A 368 7.98 34.52 -5.33
CA SER A 368 7.13 34.85 -4.19
C SER A 368 6.47 36.23 -4.35
N HIS A 369 7.23 37.25 -4.72
CA HIS A 369 6.70 38.58 -4.98
C HIS A 369 5.74 38.61 -6.18
N LEU A 370 6.05 37.86 -7.25
CA LEU A 370 5.20 37.82 -8.45
C LEU A 370 3.81 37.23 -8.15
N ILE A 371 3.71 36.26 -7.24
CA ILE A 371 2.46 35.55 -6.96
C ILE A 371 1.77 35.99 -5.67
N GLU A 372 2.26 36.98 -4.92
CA GLU A 372 1.80 37.36 -3.59
C GLU A 372 0.32 37.70 -3.57
N ASP A 373 -0.14 38.59 -4.46
CA ASP A 373 -1.53 38.97 -4.57
C ASP A 373 -2.46 37.82 -4.95
N HIS A 374 -1.99 36.93 -5.81
CA HIS A 374 -2.72 35.73 -6.24
C HIS A 374 -2.83 34.70 -5.12
N ALA A 375 -1.75 34.49 -4.37
CA ALA A 375 -1.70 33.58 -3.25
C ALA A 375 -2.60 34.07 -2.10
N GLU A 376 -2.61 35.37 -1.79
CA GLU A 376 -3.50 35.96 -0.80
C GLU A 376 -4.98 35.82 -1.19
N ARG A 377 -5.34 36.08 -2.44
CA ARG A 377 -6.72 35.92 -2.96
C ARG A 377 -7.21 34.49 -2.86
N THR A 378 -6.33 33.51 -3.13
CA THR A 378 -6.67 32.09 -3.08
C THR A 378 -6.49 31.47 -1.69
N GLY A 379 -5.89 32.26 -0.76
CA GLY A 379 -5.57 31.79 0.59
C GLY A 379 -4.51 30.71 0.65
N LEU A 380 -3.66 30.63 -0.38
CA LEU A 380 -2.50 29.74 -0.38
C LEU A 380 -1.30 30.38 0.32
N PRO A 381 -0.49 29.61 1.06
CA PRO A 381 0.76 30.12 1.62
C PRO A 381 1.74 30.48 0.49
N VAL A 382 2.18 31.75 0.46
CA VAL A 382 3.00 32.31 -0.63
C VAL A 382 4.25 31.49 -0.88
N ARG A 383 4.97 31.12 0.19
CA ARG A 383 6.23 30.37 0.08
C ARG A 383 6.04 28.97 -0.47
N PHE A 384 5.02 28.26 0.01
CA PHE A 384 4.63 26.95 -0.50
C PHE A 384 4.20 27.03 -1.98
N ALA A 385 3.38 28.02 -2.33
CA ALA A 385 2.94 28.23 -3.70
C ALA A 385 4.10 28.56 -4.64
N ALA A 386 5.06 29.41 -4.21
CA ALA A 386 6.25 29.76 -4.97
C ALA A 386 7.13 28.53 -5.26
N SER A 387 7.43 27.70 -4.25
CA SER A 387 8.23 26.49 -4.46
C SER A 387 7.52 25.51 -5.40
N LYS A 388 6.20 25.32 -5.25
CA LYS A 388 5.43 24.40 -6.08
C LYS A 388 5.26 24.85 -7.53
N ILE A 389 5.08 26.16 -7.77
CA ILE A 389 4.96 26.67 -9.15
C ILE A 389 6.31 26.60 -9.89
N ILE A 390 7.42 26.83 -9.19
CA ILE A 390 8.77 26.60 -9.75
C ILE A 390 8.96 25.14 -10.10
N GLU A 391 8.57 24.19 -9.23
CA GLU A 391 8.59 22.74 -9.54
C GLU A 391 7.70 22.36 -10.73
N GLY A 392 6.75 23.22 -11.13
CA GLY A 392 5.81 23.02 -12.24
C GLY A 392 4.56 22.26 -11.85
N ASP A 393 4.09 22.43 -10.62
CA ASP A 393 2.83 21.87 -10.14
C ASP A 393 1.64 22.54 -10.81
N ARG A 394 0.95 21.79 -11.67
CA ARG A 394 -0.20 22.30 -12.44
C ARG A 394 -1.38 22.68 -11.57
N LEU A 395 -1.64 21.96 -10.49
CA LEU A 395 -2.78 22.22 -9.62
C LEU A 395 -2.63 23.57 -8.92
N ILE A 396 -1.43 23.92 -8.46
CA ILE A 396 -1.16 25.24 -7.88
C ILE A 396 -1.19 26.33 -8.96
N THR A 397 -0.60 26.08 -10.13
CA THR A 397 -0.62 27.05 -11.26
C THR A 397 -2.05 27.40 -11.67
N GLU A 398 -2.92 26.40 -11.83
CA GLU A 398 -4.33 26.58 -12.17
C GLU A 398 -5.09 27.30 -11.04
N GLN A 399 -4.80 27.00 -9.78
CA GLN A 399 -5.45 27.60 -8.62
C GLN A 399 -5.07 29.08 -8.44
N LEU A 400 -3.82 29.45 -8.70
CA LEU A 400 -3.36 30.84 -8.63
C LEU A 400 -3.98 31.71 -9.74
N GLY A 401 -4.25 31.15 -10.92
CA GLY A 401 -4.90 31.85 -12.02
C GLY A 401 -4.06 33.00 -12.57
N LEU A 402 -2.76 32.77 -12.77
CA LEU A 402 -1.84 33.74 -13.33
C LEU A 402 -2.19 34.08 -14.79
N ASP A 403 -1.96 35.31 -15.19
CA ASP A 403 -2.14 35.75 -16.56
C ASP A 403 -0.99 35.30 -17.47
N GLN A 404 -1.11 35.53 -18.79
CA GLN A 404 -0.10 35.07 -19.75
C GLN A 404 1.26 35.80 -19.57
N ASN A 405 1.27 37.06 -19.20
CA ASN A 405 2.47 37.84 -18.98
C ASN A 405 3.20 37.38 -17.72
N GLU A 406 2.45 37.08 -16.66
CA GLU A 406 2.97 36.55 -15.41
C GLU A 406 3.59 35.16 -15.61
N LEU A 407 2.94 34.30 -16.41
CA LEU A 407 3.48 32.99 -16.76
C LEU A 407 4.77 33.09 -17.61
N GLU A 408 4.86 34.06 -18.52
CA GLU A 408 6.09 34.31 -19.29
C GLU A 408 7.19 34.86 -18.38
N THR A 409 6.88 35.81 -17.50
CA THR A 409 7.82 36.35 -16.49
C THR A 409 8.35 35.23 -15.59
N LEU A 410 7.46 34.38 -15.07
CA LEU A 410 7.82 33.19 -14.29
C LEU A 410 8.78 32.29 -15.10
N GLY A 411 8.44 32.05 -16.37
CA GLY A 411 9.30 31.25 -17.27
C GLY A 411 10.71 31.82 -17.43
N HIS A 412 10.84 33.15 -17.54
CA HIS A 412 12.15 33.81 -17.62
C HIS A 412 12.95 33.70 -16.32
N ILE A 413 12.31 33.93 -15.17
CA ILE A 413 12.95 33.82 -13.85
C ILE A 413 13.48 32.39 -13.63
N VAL A 414 12.63 31.38 -13.93
CA VAL A 414 13.00 29.96 -13.77
C VAL A 414 14.13 29.59 -14.73
N LEU A 415 14.05 29.99 -16.01
CA LEU A 415 15.10 29.69 -17.01
C LEU A 415 16.43 30.31 -16.63
N GLN A 416 16.44 31.51 -16.03
CA GLN A 416 17.67 32.13 -15.52
C GLN A 416 18.28 31.29 -14.38
N MET A 417 17.47 30.84 -13.42
CA MET A 417 17.91 29.97 -12.33
C MET A 417 18.50 28.66 -12.87
N GLU A 418 17.81 28.01 -13.83
CA GLU A 418 18.29 26.75 -14.45
C GLU A 418 19.67 26.94 -15.13
N LYS A 419 19.88 28.05 -15.82
CA LYS A 419 21.15 28.37 -16.46
C LYS A 419 22.27 28.62 -15.44
N GLU A 420 21.96 29.35 -14.37
CA GLU A 420 22.96 29.67 -13.33
C GLU A 420 23.30 28.45 -12.48
N ARG A 421 22.30 27.59 -12.16
CA ARG A 421 22.47 26.40 -11.31
C ARG A 421 23.02 25.20 -12.08
N GLY A 422 22.75 25.13 -13.41
CA GLY A 422 23.07 23.95 -14.22
C GLY A 422 22.19 22.74 -13.96
N LEU A 423 21.10 22.91 -13.23
CA LEU A 423 20.07 21.90 -12.94
C LEU A 423 18.73 22.41 -13.44
N ASP A 424 17.84 21.49 -13.83
CA ASP A 424 16.46 21.86 -14.09
C ASP A 424 15.73 22.28 -12.81
N ARG A 425 14.65 23.01 -12.97
CA ARG A 425 13.90 23.65 -11.87
C ARG A 425 13.50 22.71 -10.73
N SER A 426 13.01 21.51 -11.06
CA SER A 426 12.58 20.55 -10.05
C SER A 426 13.76 19.94 -9.29
N ALA A 427 14.85 19.63 -10.00
CA ALA A 427 16.09 19.13 -9.39
C ALA A 427 16.75 20.22 -8.52
N ALA A 428 16.74 21.49 -8.95
CA ALA A 428 17.32 22.59 -8.17
C ALA A 428 16.60 22.84 -6.84
N ILE A 429 15.27 22.76 -6.82
CA ILE A 429 14.48 22.89 -5.58
C ILE A 429 14.69 21.67 -4.66
N ALA A 430 14.73 20.45 -5.22
CA ALA A 430 15.00 19.25 -4.43
C ALA A 430 16.40 19.29 -3.83
N ASP A 431 17.40 19.68 -4.62
CA ASP A 431 18.79 19.81 -4.18
C ASP A 431 18.96 20.84 -3.04
N MET A 432 18.30 22.00 -3.15
CA MET A 432 18.27 23.01 -2.08
C MET A 432 17.72 22.39 -0.77
N ARG A 433 16.62 21.65 -0.82
CA ARG A 433 16.05 21.03 0.37
C ARG A 433 16.97 19.96 0.96
N PHE A 434 17.52 19.06 0.13
CA PHE A 434 18.45 18.03 0.62
C PHE A 434 19.75 18.62 1.16
N SER A 435 20.30 19.67 0.55
CA SER A 435 21.46 20.39 1.08
C SER A 435 21.20 20.96 2.48
N PHE A 436 20.02 21.53 2.72
CA PHE A 436 19.61 21.98 4.04
C PHE A 436 19.48 20.82 5.03
N ILE A 437 18.81 19.73 4.63
CA ILE A 437 18.64 18.54 5.46
C ILE A 437 19.99 17.94 5.86
N GLU A 438 20.91 17.79 4.92
CA GLU A 438 22.26 17.29 5.19
C GLU A 438 23.02 18.17 6.18
N ARG A 439 22.87 19.50 6.09
CA ARG A 439 23.44 20.43 7.06
C ARG A 439 22.86 20.20 8.44
N VAL A 440 21.54 20.16 8.60
CA VAL A 440 20.86 19.92 9.88
C VAL A 440 21.28 18.57 10.47
N CYS A 441 21.28 17.51 9.66
CA CYS A 441 21.68 16.18 10.12
C CYS A 441 23.15 16.12 10.55
N ARG A 442 24.05 16.77 9.82
CA ARG A 442 25.48 16.83 10.15
C ARG A 442 25.72 17.55 11.48
N GLU A 443 24.92 18.58 11.77
CA GLU A 443 25.09 19.41 12.95
C GLU A 443 24.38 18.88 14.19
N CYS A 444 23.22 18.22 14.01
CA CYS A 444 22.35 17.83 15.11
C CYS A 444 22.35 16.33 15.40
N VAL A 445 22.74 15.48 14.43
CA VAL A 445 22.57 14.03 14.54
C VAL A 445 23.89 13.28 14.60
N VAL A 446 24.08 12.49 15.63
CA VAL A 446 25.18 11.54 15.77
C VAL A 446 24.61 10.14 15.67
N LYS A 447 24.68 9.55 14.48
CA LYS A 447 24.26 8.17 14.27
C LYS A 447 25.39 7.20 14.60
N PRO A 448 25.11 6.03 15.20
CA PRO A 448 26.06 4.93 15.21
C PRO A 448 26.33 4.50 13.76
N ARG A 449 27.50 3.96 13.46
CA ARG A 449 27.89 3.55 12.09
C ARG A 449 26.90 2.57 11.45
N GLU A 450 26.35 1.65 12.24
CA GLU A 450 25.28 0.71 11.83
C GLU A 450 24.41 0.39 13.02
N SER A 451 23.06 0.46 12.86
CA SER A 451 22.15 0.05 13.93
C SER A 451 22.12 -1.48 14.04
N GLN A 452 22.01 -2.02 15.26
CA GLN A 452 21.93 -3.47 15.47
C GLN A 452 20.68 -4.07 14.81
N GLU A 453 19.60 -3.31 14.78
CA GLU A 453 18.35 -3.68 14.08
C GLU A 453 18.58 -3.82 12.59
N HIS A 454 19.32 -2.91 11.98
CA HIS A 454 19.67 -2.97 10.56
C HIS A 454 20.54 -4.20 10.25
N ILE A 455 21.57 -4.48 11.05
CA ILE A 455 22.43 -5.67 10.90
C ILE A 455 21.61 -6.96 11.02
N ARG A 456 20.68 -7.03 11.99
CA ARG A 456 19.77 -8.17 12.15
C ARG A 456 18.85 -8.32 10.92
N SER A 457 18.29 -7.20 10.45
CA SER A 457 17.43 -7.17 9.27
C SER A 457 18.17 -7.66 8.03
N GLN A 458 19.40 -7.22 7.79
CA GLN A 458 20.22 -7.70 6.68
C GLN A 458 20.54 -9.20 6.77
N LYS A 459 20.80 -9.73 7.98
CA LYS A 459 21.01 -11.17 8.19
C LYS A 459 19.77 -11.99 7.87
N LEU A 460 18.60 -11.54 8.32
CA LEU A 460 17.30 -12.15 8.01
C LEU A 460 16.98 -12.07 6.52
N ASP A 461 17.22 -10.91 5.90
CA ASP A 461 16.97 -10.68 4.48
C ASP A 461 17.81 -11.58 3.58
N ARG A 462 19.01 -12.01 4.02
CA ARG A 462 19.82 -12.98 3.27
C ARG A 462 19.07 -14.29 3.05
N ILE A 463 18.21 -14.69 4.00
CA ILE A 463 17.39 -15.91 3.92
C ILE A 463 16.03 -15.58 3.28
N LEU A 464 15.33 -14.56 3.79
CA LEU A 464 13.95 -14.24 3.42
C LEU A 464 13.80 -13.65 2.02
N THR A 465 14.83 -12.96 1.52
CA THR A 465 14.89 -12.38 0.17
C THR A 465 16.01 -12.97 -0.68
N GLY A 466 16.59 -14.11 -0.29
CA GLY A 466 17.63 -14.78 -1.05
C GLY A 466 17.12 -15.34 -2.39
N ARG A 467 18.01 -15.41 -3.40
CA ARG A 467 17.64 -15.79 -4.78
C ARG A 467 16.89 -17.12 -4.90
N PHE A 468 17.26 -18.12 -4.11
CA PHE A 468 16.66 -19.47 -4.14
C PHE A 468 15.78 -19.75 -2.92
N SER A 469 15.99 -19.05 -1.79
CA SER A 469 15.28 -19.30 -0.53
C SER A 469 13.99 -18.50 -0.41
N ALA A 470 13.86 -17.34 -1.05
CA ALA A 470 12.73 -16.43 -0.86
C ALA A 470 11.37 -17.09 -1.12
N ILE A 471 11.19 -17.78 -2.25
CA ILE A 471 9.90 -18.41 -2.60
C ILE A 471 9.61 -19.63 -1.71
N PRO A 472 10.52 -20.57 -1.49
CA PRO A 472 10.30 -21.69 -0.56
C PRO A 472 10.00 -21.24 0.87
N VAL A 473 10.73 -20.27 1.40
CA VAL A 473 10.50 -19.74 2.75
C VAL A 473 9.15 -19.04 2.84
N PHE A 474 8.80 -18.26 1.83
CA PHE A 474 7.47 -17.63 1.73
C PHE A 474 6.33 -18.67 1.75
N ILE A 475 6.43 -19.72 0.94
CA ILE A 475 5.45 -20.82 0.92
C ILE A 475 5.41 -21.51 2.29
N GLY A 476 6.57 -21.74 2.92
CA GLY A 476 6.67 -22.34 4.24
C GLY A 476 6.00 -21.51 5.34
N ILE A 477 6.26 -20.20 5.39
CA ILE A 477 5.65 -19.29 6.37
C ILE A 477 4.14 -19.20 6.14
N MET A 478 3.68 -19.02 4.90
CA MET A 478 2.26 -18.96 4.60
C MET A 478 1.56 -20.28 4.86
N GLY A 479 2.20 -21.40 4.53
CA GLY A 479 1.71 -22.73 4.86
C GLY A 479 1.55 -22.94 6.37
N LEU A 480 2.55 -22.53 7.15
CA LEU A 480 2.48 -22.56 8.62
C LEU A 480 1.32 -21.71 9.15
N VAL A 481 1.18 -20.48 8.66
CA VAL A 481 0.06 -19.58 9.05
C VAL A 481 -1.28 -20.25 8.73
N PHE A 482 -1.44 -20.83 7.56
CA PHE A 482 -2.68 -21.51 7.19
C PHE A 482 -2.95 -22.75 8.05
N ILE A 483 -1.94 -23.59 8.29
CA ILE A 483 -2.10 -24.76 9.17
C ILE A 483 -2.52 -24.34 10.59
N LEU A 484 -1.85 -23.35 11.17
CA LEU A 484 -2.18 -22.87 12.50
C LEU A 484 -3.59 -22.25 12.54
N THR A 485 -3.97 -21.49 11.51
CA THR A 485 -5.28 -20.84 11.45
C THR A 485 -6.42 -21.83 11.23
N PHE A 486 -6.28 -22.75 10.27
CA PHE A 486 -7.41 -23.59 9.84
C PHE A 486 -7.44 -24.98 10.47
N ASN A 487 -6.30 -25.52 10.92
CA ASN A 487 -6.25 -26.88 11.43
C ASN A 487 -5.97 -26.97 12.93
N VAL A 488 -5.35 -25.96 13.54
CA VAL A 488 -4.94 -26.02 14.94
C VAL A 488 -5.73 -25.01 15.77
N ILE A 489 -5.32 -23.75 15.77
CA ILE A 489 -5.87 -22.72 16.68
C ILE A 489 -7.30 -22.34 16.30
N GLY A 490 -7.49 -21.98 15.02
CA GLY A 490 -8.79 -21.53 14.55
C GLY A 490 -9.85 -22.63 14.57
N ALA A 491 -9.50 -23.86 14.16
CA ALA A 491 -10.41 -25.01 14.24
C ALA A 491 -10.79 -25.36 15.68
N TRP A 492 -9.84 -25.35 16.61
CA TRP A 492 -10.11 -25.60 18.02
C TRP A 492 -11.07 -24.57 18.61
N LEU A 493 -10.79 -23.28 18.38
CA LEU A 493 -11.66 -22.19 18.83
C LEU A 493 -13.04 -22.22 18.16
N GLN A 494 -13.10 -22.59 16.87
CA GLN A 494 -14.34 -22.77 16.15
C GLN A 494 -15.18 -23.87 16.78
N GLY A 495 -14.60 -25.04 17.05
CA GLY A 495 -15.31 -26.16 17.67
C GLY A 495 -15.85 -25.82 19.07
N LEU A 496 -15.12 -25.01 19.86
CA LEU A 496 -15.64 -24.50 21.13
C LEU A 496 -16.86 -23.60 20.95
N LEU A 497 -16.79 -22.69 19.97
CA LEU A 497 -17.90 -21.76 19.69
C LEU A 497 -19.13 -22.51 19.10
N GLU A 498 -18.92 -23.45 18.20
CA GLU A 498 -19.96 -24.31 17.65
C GLU A 498 -20.67 -25.13 18.74
N SER A 499 -19.89 -25.71 19.65
CA SER A 499 -20.43 -26.41 20.80
C SER A 499 -21.29 -25.49 21.68
N GLY A 500 -20.79 -24.28 21.95
CA GLY A 500 -21.53 -23.25 22.68
C GLY A 500 -22.84 -22.82 22.00
N ILE A 501 -22.79 -22.57 20.72
CA ILE A 501 -23.99 -22.24 19.91
C ILE A 501 -24.96 -23.42 19.90
N GLY A 502 -24.48 -24.65 19.74
CA GLY A 502 -25.30 -25.87 19.77
C GLY A 502 -26.05 -26.06 21.09
N ILE A 503 -25.35 -25.87 22.24
CA ILE A 503 -25.96 -25.90 23.58
C ILE A 503 -27.05 -24.82 23.69
N LEU A 504 -26.76 -23.61 23.25
CA LEU A 504 -27.73 -22.50 23.31
C LEU A 504 -28.93 -22.78 22.41
N THR A 505 -28.72 -23.28 21.17
CA THR A 505 -29.77 -23.64 20.23
C THR A 505 -30.66 -24.76 20.80
N GLY A 506 -30.07 -25.79 21.42
CA GLY A 506 -30.79 -26.86 22.11
C GLY A 506 -31.64 -26.32 23.26
N ALA A 507 -31.09 -25.51 24.12
CA ALA A 507 -31.80 -24.91 25.25
C ALA A 507 -32.97 -24.01 24.79
N VAL A 508 -32.76 -23.23 23.72
CA VAL A 508 -33.84 -22.41 23.14
C VAL A 508 -34.91 -23.28 22.51
N ASN A 509 -34.53 -24.33 21.78
CA ASN A 509 -35.50 -25.27 21.20
C ASN A 509 -36.37 -25.95 22.28
N ASP A 510 -35.78 -26.45 23.37
CA ASP A 510 -36.47 -27.09 24.46
C ASP A 510 -37.40 -26.07 25.16
N ALA A 511 -36.96 -24.83 25.36
CA ALA A 511 -37.81 -23.78 25.90
C ALA A 511 -39.04 -23.45 24.98
N LEU A 512 -38.81 -23.40 23.65
CA LEU A 512 -39.92 -23.18 22.69
C LEU A 512 -40.91 -24.34 22.65
N ILE A 513 -40.44 -25.58 22.79
CA ILE A 513 -41.29 -26.77 22.92
C ILE A 513 -42.09 -26.70 24.21
N ALA A 514 -41.47 -26.40 25.33
CA ALA A 514 -42.15 -26.27 26.62
C ALA A 514 -43.20 -25.15 26.64
N ALA A 515 -42.95 -24.08 25.86
CA ALA A 515 -43.91 -22.97 25.69
C ALA A 515 -45.02 -23.25 24.65
N ASN A 516 -45.09 -24.46 24.09
CA ASN A 516 -46.06 -24.85 23.01
C ASN A 516 -46.09 -23.86 21.82
N VAL A 517 -44.92 -23.32 21.43
CA VAL A 517 -44.82 -22.42 20.31
C VAL A 517 -45.11 -23.16 18.97
N SER A 518 -45.78 -22.49 18.03
CA SER A 518 -46.13 -23.10 16.74
C SER A 518 -44.88 -23.60 15.99
N GLU A 519 -44.99 -24.70 15.27
CA GLU A 519 -43.89 -25.34 14.53
C GLU A 519 -43.21 -24.35 13.56
N VAL A 520 -43.98 -23.51 12.89
CA VAL A 520 -43.46 -22.47 11.98
C VAL A 520 -42.55 -21.49 12.71
N LEU A 521 -42.96 -20.97 13.86
CA LEU A 521 -42.18 -20.00 14.62
C LEU A 521 -40.92 -20.66 15.24
N ARG A 522 -41.05 -21.92 15.68
CA ARG A 522 -39.93 -22.71 16.17
C ARG A 522 -38.87 -22.91 15.05
N SER A 523 -39.32 -23.34 13.87
CA SER A 523 -38.41 -23.50 12.70
C SER A 523 -37.79 -22.19 12.27
N LEU A 524 -38.52 -21.07 12.32
CA LEU A 524 -37.92 -19.75 12.03
C LEU A 524 -36.80 -19.42 13.00
N VAL A 525 -37.01 -19.64 14.29
CA VAL A 525 -36.01 -19.31 15.32
C VAL A 525 -34.81 -20.27 15.24
N ILE A 526 -35.04 -21.57 15.18
CA ILE A 526 -33.99 -22.58 15.19
C ILE A 526 -33.28 -22.66 13.85
N ASP A 527 -33.98 -22.97 12.77
CA ASP A 527 -33.41 -23.23 11.45
C ASP A 527 -33.07 -21.92 10.72
N GLY A 528 -33.95 -20.91 10.83
CA GLY A 528 -33.74 -19.63 10.15
C GLY A 528 -32.73 -18.72 10.83
N ILE A 529 -32.76 -18.57 12.18
CA ILE A 529 -31.92 -17.62 12.91
C ILE A 529 -30.70 -18.31 13.53
N PHE A 530 -30.91 -19.30 14.42
CA PHE A 530 -29.78 -19.91 15.14
C PHE A 530 -28.86 -20.71 14.25
N GLU A 531 -29.37 -21.53 13.35
CA GLU A 531 -28.55 -22.29 12.41
C GLU A 531 -27.91 -21.38 11.36
N GLY A 532 -28.68 -20.45 10.78
CA GLY A 532 -28.19 -19.54 9.77
C GLY A 532 -27.14 -18.53 10.28
N VAL A 533 -27.40 -17.87 11.42
CA VAL A 533 -26.43 -16.92 12.00
C VAL A 533 -25.33 -17.66 12.73
N GLY A 534 -25.64 -18.77 13.42
CA GLY A 534 -24.69 -19.59 14.17
C GLY A 534 -23.58 -20.14 13.27
N SER A 535 -23.93 -20.65 12.08
CA SER A 535 -22.94 -21.13 11.11
C SER A 535 -21.94 -20.03 10.69
N VAL A 536 -22.41 -18.80 10.57
CA VAL A 536 -21.53 -17.67 10.20
C VAL A 536 -20.71 -17.18 11.39
N LEU A 537 -21.27 -17.15 12.60
CA LEU A 537 -20.56 -16.78 13.81
C LEU A 537 -19.44 -17.78 14.11
N SER A 538 -19.63 -19.07 13.82
CA SER A 538 -18.62 -20.09 14.03
C SER A 538 -17.31 -19.83 13.27
N PHE A 539 -17.32 -19.03 12.21
CA PHE A 539 -16.10 -18.65 11.48
C PHE A 539 -15.34 -17.48 12.09
N ILE A 540 -15.89 -16.76 13.08
CA ILE A 540 -15.21 -15.61 13.70
C ILE A 540 -13.84 -15.98 14.26
N PRO A 541 -13.67 -17.08 15.02
CA PRO A 541 -12.39 -17.47 15.56
C PRO A 541 -11.33 -17.70 14.48
N ILE A 542 -11.69 -18.32 13.37
CA ILE A 542 -10.78 -18.53 12.24
C ILE A 542 -10.36 -17.19 11.66
N ILE A 543 -11.31 -16.28 11.43
CA ILE A 543 -11.04 -14.95 10.86
C ILE A 543 -10.13 -14.15 11.80
N VAL A 544 -10.40 -14.13 13.09
CA VAL A 544 -9.59 -13.43 14.08
C VAL A 544 -8.17 -14.01 14.14
N THR A 545 -8.04 -15.34 14.18
CA THR A 545 -6.75 -16.03 14.18
C THR A 545 -5.94 -15.71 12.90
N MET A 546 -6.60 -15.69 11.74
CA MET A 546 -5.95 -15.31 10.50
C MET A 546 -5.45 -13.87 10.52
N PHE A 547 -6.29 -12.93 10.98
CA PHE A 547 -5.89 -11.53 11.11
C PHE A 547 -4.76 -11.34 12.12
N PHE A 548 -4.73 -12.14 13.19
CA PHE A 548 -3.64 -12.13 14.15
C PHE A 548 -2.29 -12.42 13.48
N PHE A 549 -2.19 -13.52 12.73
CA PHE A 549 -0.95 -13.85 12.04
C PHE A 549 -0.61 -12.86 10.93
N LEU A 550 -1.60 -12.38 10.18
CA LEU A 550 -1.37 -11.39 9.13
C LEU A 550 -0.88 -10.07 9.70
N SER A 551 -1.47 -9.59 10.80
CA SER A 551 -1.01 -8.39 11.50
C SER A 551 0.42 -8.56 12.01
N MET A 552 0.77 -9.74 12.55
CA MET A 552 2.15 -10.04 12.94
C MET A 552 3.11 -9.96 11.76
N LEU A 553 2.75 -10.50 10.60
CA LEU A 553 3.58 -10.47 9.40
C LEU A 553 3.69 -9.04 8.82
N GLU A 554 2.62 -8.25 8.91
CA GLU A 554 2.58 -6.86 8.44
C GLU A 554 3.44 -5.96 9.32
N ASP A 555 3.19 -5.96 10.62
CA ASP A 555 3.90 -5.12 11.59
C ASP A 555 5.39 -5.51 11.71
N SER A 556 5.72 -6.80 11.50
CA SER A 556 7.12 -7.24 11.46
C SER A 556 7.91 -6.71 10.26
N GLY A 557 7.25 -6.19 9.22
CA GLY A 557 7.87 -5.76 7.96
C GLY A 557 8.13 -6.89 6.95
N TYR A 558 7.70 -8.13 7.24
CA TYR A 558 7.86 -9.26 6.33
C TYR A 558 7.03 -9.11 5.05
N ILE A 559 5.81 -8.56 5.16
CA ILE A 559 4.92 -8.33 3.99
C ILE A 559 5.56 -7.41 2.95
N ALA A 560 6.33 -6.41 3.38
CA ALA A 560 7.08 -5.55 2.46
C ALA A 560 8.08 -6.35 1.61
N ARG A 561 8.77 -7.34 2.22
CA ARG A 561 9.70 -8.23 1.51
C ARG A 561 8.98 -9.15 0.52
N VAL A 562 7.83 -9.67 0.91
CA VAL A 562 7.00 -10.49 0.00
C VAL A 562 6.58 -9.67 -1.21
N ALA A 563 6.13 -8.42 -1.01
CA ALA A 563 5.79 -7.52 -2.10
C ALA A 563 6.99 -7.24 -3.02
N PHE A 564 8.17 -7.03 -2.45
CA PHE A 564 9.43 -6.87 -3.18
C PHE A 564 9.79 -8.09 -4.03
N VAL A 565 9.66 -9.29 -3.48
CA VAL A 565 9.96 -10.55 -4.20
C VAL A 565 8.97 -10.80 -5.34
N MET A 566 7.69 -10.49 -5.11
CA MET A 566 6.60 -10.86 -6.03
C MET A 566 6.31 -9.80 -7.10
N ASP A 567 6.88 -8.58 -7.02
CA ASP A 567 6.54 -7.46 -7.93
C ASP A 567 6.73 -7.82 -9.41
N LYS A 568 7.83 -8.46 -9.76
CA LYS A 568 8.10 -8.86 -11.15
C LYS A 568 7.07 -9.82 -11.73
N LEU A 569 6.56 -10.77 -10.93
CA LEU A 569 5.56 -11.74 -11.38
C LEU A 569 4.19 -11.07 -11.54
N LEU A 570 3.79 -10.28 -10.55
CA LEU A 570 2.48 -9.60 -10.55
C LEU A 570 2.39 -8.53 -11.63
N ARG A 571 3.48 -7.83 -11.90
CA ARG A 571 3.54 -6.84 -12.99
C ARG A 571 3.26 -7.45 -14.36
N LYS A 572 3.66 -8.69 -14.62
CA LYS A 572 3.32 -9.38 -15.89
C LYS A 572 1.82 -9.47 -16.10
N ILE A 573 1.05 -9.65 -15.06
CA ILE A 573 -0.42 -9.69 -15.11
C ILE A 573 -1.06 -8.31 -14.90
N GLY A 574 -0.25 -7.25 -14.72
CA GLY A 574 -0.73 -5.87 -14.63
C GLY A 574 -1.04 -5.39 -13.22
N LEU A 575 -0.48 -6.03 -12.19
CA LEU A 575 -0.62 -5.69 -10.76
C LEU A 575 0.73 -5.27 -10.16
N SER A 576 0.71 -4.49 -9.09
CA SER A 576 1.89 -4.22 -8.26
C SER A 576 2.18 -5.36 -7.29
N GLY A 577 3.42 -5.45 -6.79
CA GLY A 577 3.83 -6.47 -5.82
C GLY A 577 3.01 -6.49 -4.53
N ARG A 578 2.48 -5.34 -4.11
CA ARG A 578 1.62 -5.23 -2.92
C ARG A 578 0.29 -5.99 -3.05
N SER A 579 -0.20 -6.23 -4.27
CA SER A 579 -1.45 -6.97 -4.53
C SER A 579 -1.38 -8.45 -4.13
N ILE A 580 -0.15 -9.00 -3.89
CA ILE A 580 0.00 -10.38 -3.43
C ILE A 580 -0.70 -10.63 -2.09
N VAL A 581 -0.69 -9.66 -1.19
CA VAL A 581 -1.22 -9.80 0.18
C VAL A 581 -2.73 -10.06 0.17
N PRO A 582 -3.57 -9.19 -0.43
CA PRO A 582 -4.98 -9.48 -0.58
C PRO A 582 -5.27 -10.80 -1.30
N MET A 583 -4.49 -11.15 -2.33
CA MET A 583 -4.70 -12.40 -3.06
C MET A 583 -4.42 -13.62 -2.19
N LEU A 584 -3.38 -13.59 -1.34
CA LEU A 584 -3.08 -14.66 -0.39
C LEU A 584 -4.16 -14.81 0.67
N ILE A 585 -4.63 -13.69 1.24
CA ILE A 585 -5.76 -13.68 2.18
C ILE A 585 -6.99 -14.34 1.54
N GLY A 586 -7.16 -14.16 0.22
CA GLY A 586 -8.25 -14.74 -0.57
C GLY A 586 -8.31 -16.28 -0.54
N PHE A 587 -7.19 -16.97 -0.33
CA PHE A 587 -7.19 -18.42 -0.10
C PHE A 587 -7.79 -18.80 1.25
N GLY A 588 -7.76 -17.92 2.23
CA GLY A 588 -8.48 -18.09 3.48
C GLY A 588 -9.95 -17.68 3.34
N CYS A 589 -10.20 -16.40 3.14
CA CYS A 589 -11.54 -15.84 3.00
C CYS A 589 -11.53 -14.59 2.10
N THR A 590 -12.51 -14.53 1.19
CA THR A 590 -12.67 -13.41 0.24
C THR A 590 -13.03 -12.09 0.95
N VAL A 591 -13.76 -12.13 2.05
CA VAL A 591 -14.20 -10.92 2.79
C VAL A 591 -13.01 -10.10 3.28
N PRO A 592 -12.12 -10.65 4.13
CA PRO A 592 -10.94 -9.92 4.60
C PRO A 592 -9.98 -9.59 3.45
N ALA A 593 -9.91 -10.42 2.43
CA ALA A 593 -9.08 -10.16 1.25
C ALA A 593 -9.52 -8.89 0.52
N VAL A 594 -10.82 -8.71 0.29
CA VAL A 594 -11.37 -7.49 -0.32
C VAL A 594 -11.11 -6.28 0.58
N MET A 595 -11.27 -6.41 1.89
CA MET A 595 -11.01 -5.32 2.84
C MET A 595 -9.54 -4.90 2.88
N SER A 596 -8.62 -5.86 2.80
CA SER A 596 -7.17 -5.57 2.82
C SER A 596 -6.68 -4.84 1.58
N THR A 597 -7.47 -4.81 0.48
CA THR A 597 -7.12 -4.02 -0.71
C THR A 597 -7.08 -2.51 -0.47
N ARG A 598 -7.60 -2.02 0.64
CA ARG A 598 -7.54 -0.61 1.03
C ARG A 598 -6.10 -0.11 1.23
N THR A 599 -5.17 -1.01 1.54
CA THR A 599 -3.74 -0.68 1.68
C THR A 599 -3.02 -0.50 0.33
N LEU A 600 -3.71 -0.72 -0.79
CA LEU A 600 -3.14 -0.54 -2.12
C LEU A 600 -3.21 0.93 -2.55
N PRO A 601 -2.08 1.53 -2.97
CA PRO A 601 -1.99 2.96 -3.26
C PRO A 601 -2.69 3.38 -4.57
N SER A 602 -3.06 2.41 -5.42
CA SER A 602 -3.67 2.65 -6.71
C SER A 602 -5.10 2.14 -6.76
N ASP A 603 -6.05 3.02 -7.09
CA ASP A 603 -7.44 2.64 -7.35
C ASP A 603 -7.58 1.57 -8.44
N ARG A 604 -6.72 1.64 -9.47
CA ARG A 604 -6.67 0.65 -10.54
C ARG A 604 -6.27 -0.73 -10.02
N ASP A 605 -5.15 -0.81 -9.30
CA ASP A 605 -4.65 -2.06 -8.74
C ASP A 605 -5.60 -2.61 -7.69
N ARG A 606 -6.19 -1.74 -6.88
CA ARG A 606 -7.21 -2.09 -5.89
C ARG A 606 -8.44 -2.73 -6.55
N ARG A 607 -9.05 -2.07 -7.54
CA ARG A 607 -10.22 -2.60 -8.26
C ARG A 607 -9.91 -3.92 -8.94
N MET A 608 -8.77 -4.00 -9.64
CA MET A 608 -8.35 -5.22 -10.31
C MET A 608 -8.11 -6.36 -9.31
N THR A 609 -7.47 -6.10 -8.17
CA THR A 609 -7.24 -7.10 -7.13
C THR A 609 -8.56 -7.59 -6.52
N ILE A 610 -9.51 -6.69 -6.23
CA ILE A 610 -10.86 -7.06 -5.75
C ILE A 610 -11.56 -8.01 -6.73
N LEU A 611 -11.47 -7.74 -8.03
CA LEU A 611 -12.10 -8.58 -9.07
C LEU A 611 -11.42 -9.94 -9.23
N LEU A 612 -10.14 -10.06 -8.87
CA LEU A 612 -9.37 -11.31 -8.96
C LEU A 612 -9.47 -12.18 -7.70
N THR A 613 -9.67 -11.57 -6.55
CA THR A 613 -9.73 -12.28 -5.26
C THR A 613 -10.72 -13.44 -5.22
N PRO A 614 -11.94 -13.36 -5.81
CA PRO A 614 -12.89 -14.46 -5.78
C PRO A 614 -12.49 -15.72 -6.58
N PHE A 615 -11.48 -15.62 -7.47
CA PHE A 615 -10.92 -16.80 -8.16
C PHE A 615 -10.07 -17.66 -7.23
N MET A 616 -9.61 -17.10 -6.11
CA MET A 616 -8.86 -17.85 -5.11
C MET A 616 -9.80 -18.82 -4.38
N SER A 617 -9.31 -20.05 -4.15
CA SER A 617 -10.06 -21.06 -3.40
C SER A 617 -10.10 -20.74 -1.92
N CYS A 618 -11.18 -20.18 -1.41
CA CYS A 618 -11.36 -19.95 0.02
C CYS A 618 -11.67 -21.28 0.76
N THR A 619 -11.45 -21.29 2.07
CA THR A 619 -11.64 -22.47 2.93
C THR A 619 -13.08 -23.00 2.93
N ALA A 620 -14.09 -22.15 2.79
CA ALA A 620 -15.48 -22.56 2.69
C ALA A 620 -15.81 -23.42 1.45
N LYS A 621 -14.92 -23.47 0.46
CA LYS A 621 -15.05 -24.37 -0.70
C LYS A 621 -14.50 -25.77 -0.41
N LEU A 622 -13.63 -25.95 0.59
CA LEU A 622 -13.01 -27.24 0.90
C LEU A 622 -13.98 -28.36 1.24
N PRO A 623 -15.06 -28.14 2.02
CA PRO A 623 -16.05 -29.16 2.26
C PRO A 623 -16.68 -29.70 0.96
N ILE A 624 -16.95 -28.83 -0.02
CA ILE A 624 -17.48 -29.22 -1.32
C ILE A 624 -16.47 -30.11 -2.04
N TYR A 625 -15.20 -29.71 -2.07
CA TYR A 625 -14.16 -30.50 -2.74
C TYR A 625 -14.00 -31.87 -2.07
N GLY A 626 -13.89 -31.91 -0.74
CA GLY A 626 -13.76 -33.13 0.02
C GLY A 626 -14.91 -34.11 -0.19
N PHE A 627 -16.14 -33.60 -0.15
CA PHE A 627 -17.35 -34.40 -0.37
C PHE A 627 -17.38 -35.06 -1.76
N PHE A 628 -17.20 -34.28 -2.83
CA PHE A 628 -17.25 -34.81 -4.21
C PHE A 628 -16.03 -35.65 -4.55
N VAL A 629 -14.85 -35.29 -4.07
CA VAL A 629 -13.62 -36.05 -4.30
C VAL A 629 -13.71 -37.43 -3.63
N ASN A 630 -14.16 -37.50 -2.39
CA ASN A 630 -14.34 -38.78 -1.69
C ASN A 630 -15.43 -39.64 -2.31
N ALA A 631 -16.53 -39.04 -2.77
CA ALA A 631 -17.63 -39.76 -3.37
C ALA A 631 -17.36 -40.31 -4.79
N PHE A 632 -16.61 -39.57 -5.61
CA PHE A 632 -16.42 -39.88 -7.03
C PHE A 632 -14.99 -40.25 -7.44
N PHE A 633 -13.98 -39.79 -6.69
CA PHE A 633 -12.56 -39.90 -7.06
C PHE A 633 -11.66 -40.33 -5.89
N PRO A 634 -11.97 -41.40 -5.14
CA PRO A 634 -11.27 -41.76 -3.90
C PRO A 634 -9.76 -42.02 -4.12
N ASN A 635 -9.38 -42.60 -5.27
CA ASN A 635 -7.98 -42.91 -5.57
C ASN A 635 -7.11 -41.71 -5.97
N TRP A 636 -7.72 -40.60 -6.41
CA TRP A 636 -7.03 -39.42 -6.94
C TRP A 636 -7.31 -38.15 -6.14
N GLY A 637 -7.87 -38.30 -4.94
CA GLY A 637 -8.41 -37.22 -4.15
C GLY A 637 -7.46 -36.05 -3.92
N GLY A 638 -6.25 -36.34 -3.50
CA GLY A 638 -5.24 -35.32 -3.24
C GLY A 638 -4.81 -34.58 -4.52
N LEU A 639 -4.66 -35.29 -5.64
CA LEU A 639 -4.27 -34.69 -6.92
C LEU A 639 -5.37 -33.76 -7.47
N ILE A 640 -6.62 -34.17 -7.36
CA ILE A 640 -7.77 -33.35 -7.80
C ILE A 640 -7.90 -32.09 -6.96
N MET A 641 -7.73 -32.19 -5.64
CA MET A 641 -7.75 -31.01 -4.78
C MET A 641 -6.66 -30.01 -5.15
N VAL A 642 -5.41 -30.46 -5.32
CA VAL A 642 -4.31 -29.60 -5.80
C VAL A 642 -4.63 -29.04 -7.18
N GLY A 643 -5.16 -29.86 -8.08
CA GLY A 643 -5.59 -29.45 -9.42
C GLY A 643 -6.63 -28.32 -9.40
N LEU A 644 -7.62 -28.39 -8.51
CA LEU A 644 -8.62 -27.33 -8.32
C LEU A 644 -7.98 -26.02 -7.84
N TYR A 645 -7.05 -26.05 -6.90
CA TYR A 645 -6.32 -24.86 -6.48
C TYR A 645 -5.52 -24.23 -7.63
N VAL A 646 -4.78 -25.07 -8.37
CA VAL A 646 -4.02 -24.61 -9.54
C VAL A 646 -4.95 -24.05 -10.61
N LEU A 647 -6.08 -24.70 -10.88
CA LEU A 647 -7.09 -24.22 -11.83
C LEU A 647 -7.65 -22.84 -11.43
N GLY A 648 -7.91 -22.62 -10.13
CA GLY A 648 -8.34 -21.33 -9.60
C GLY A 648 -7.32 -20.24 -9.88
N ILE A 649 -6.03 -20.50 -9.57
CA ILE A 649 -4.91 -19.57 -9.84
C ILE A 649 -4.78 -19.27 -11.34
N LEU A 650 -4.80 -20.29 -12.19
CA LEU A 650 -4.71 -20.13 -13.66
C LEU A 650 -5.89 -19.33 -14.22
N SER A 651 -7.10 -19.60 -13.72
CA SER A 651 -8.30 -18.85 -14.09
C SER A 651 -8.19 -17.38 -13.67
N GLY A 652 -7.65 -17.10 -12.47
CA GLY A 652 -7.35 -15.76 -12.00
C GLY A 652 -6.32 -15.04 -12.86
N ILE A 653 -5.24 -15.72 -13.26
CA ILE A 653 -4.21 -15.18 -14.17
C ILE A 653 -4.84 -14.87 -15.53
N PHE A 654 -5.64 -15.77 -16.08
CA PHE A 654 -6.34 -15.55 -17.34
C PHE A 654 -7.29 -14.34 -17.27
N ALA A 655 -8.10 -14.25 -16.20
CA ALA A 655 -8.97 -13.11 -15.96
C ALA A 655 -8.17 -11.80 -15.82
N ALA A 656 -7.00 -11.83 -15.16
CA ALA A 656 -6.12 -10.68 -15.03
C ALA A 656 -5.63 -10.18 -16.40
N PHE A 657 -5.21 -11.08 -17.31
CA PHE A 657 -4.84 -10.70 -18.67
C PHE A 657 -6.00 -10.08 -19.44
N LEU A 658 -7.21 -10.64 -19.27
CA LEU A 658 -8.41 -10.11 -19.91
C LEU A 658 -8.75 -8.71 -19.37
N TYR A 659 -8.73 -8.53 -18.05
CA TYR A 659 -9.01 -7.23 -17.41
C TYR A 659 -7.96 -6.17 -17.81
N ARG A 660 -6.70 -6.53 -17.88
CA ARG A 660 -5.63 -5.62 -18.33
C ARG A 660 -5.86 -5.11 -19.76
N ARG A 661 -6.38 -5.96 -20.65
CA ARG A 661 -6.65 -5.60 -22.05
C ARG A 661 -7.94 -4.81 -22.26
N THR A 662 -8.92 -5.03 -21.41
CA THR A 662 -10.29 -4.50 -21.60
C THR A 662 -10.62 -3.35 -20.64
N LEU A 663 -10.60 -3.61 -19.33
CA LEU A 663 -11.11 -2.71 -18.29
C LEU A 663 -10.03 -1.77 -17.71
N PHE A 664 -8.81 -2.27 -17.51
CA PHE A 664 -7.74 -1.57 -16.80
C PHE A 664 -6.51 -1.37 -17.69
N ARG A 665 -6.64 -0.50 -18.69
CA ARG A 665 -5.54 -0.12 -19.57
C ARG A 665 -4.55 0.78 -18.82
N GLY A 666 -3.26 0.67 -19.11
CA GLY A 666 -2.18 1.43 -18.48
C GLY A 666 -1.23 0.56 -17.67
N GLU A 667 -0.14 1.15 -17.21
CA GLU A 667 0.86 0.48 -16.38
C GLU A 667 0.50 0.54 -14.90
N PRO A 668 0.90 -0.48 -14.11
CA PRO A 668 0.75 -0.42 -12.66
C PRO A 668 1.61 0.72 -12.09
N VAL A 669 1.16 1.30 -10.97
CA VAL A 669 1.90 2.37 -10.30
C VAL A 669 3.34 1.94 -10.04
N PRO A 670 4.33 2.82 -10.27
CA PRO A 670 5.72 2.54 -9.96
C PRO A 670 5.90 2.06 -8.52
N PHE A 671 6.77 1.09 -8.38
CA PHE A 671 7.04 0.47 -7.08
C PHE A 671 8.29 1.14 -6.50
N VAL A 672 8.08 2.20 -5.74
CA VAL A 672 9.11 2.80 -4.91
C VAL A 672 8.72 2.52 -3.47
N MET A 673 9.50 1.72 -2.76
CA MET A 673 9.19 1.29 -1.41
C MET A 673 10.47 1.17 -0.58
N GLU A 674 10.37 1.56 0.67
CA GLU A 674 11.38 1.21 1.69
C GLU A 674 11.10 -0.18 2.24
N LEU A 675 12.17 -0.89 2.54
CA LEU A 675 12.10 -2.11 3.33
C LEU A 675 12.32 -1.75 4.81
N PRO A 676 11.27 -1.67 5.64
CA PRO A 676 11.41 -1.29 7.04
C PRO A 676 12.24 -2.33 7.80
N ASN A 677 12.97 -1.93 8.83
CA ASN A 677 13.63 -2.89 9.73
C ASN A 677 12.63 -3.84 10.35
N TYR A 678 13.06 -5.11 10.59
CA TYR A 678 12.20 -6.07 11.28
C TYR A 678 12.00 -5.65 12.74
N ARG A 679 10.73 -5.56 13.12
CA ARG A 679 10.31 -5.21 14.48
C ARG A 679 9.32 -6.23 15.02
N LEU A 680 9.31 -6.40 16.35
CA LEU A 680 8.28 -7.18 17.00
C LEU A 680 7.00 -6.36 17.09
N PRO A 681 5.85 -6.93 16.70
CA PRO A 681 4.57 -6.25 16.78
C PRO A 681 4.21 -5.87 18.23
N SER A 682 3.59 -4.71 18.40
CA SER A 682 3.05 -4.31 19.71
C SER A 682 1.80 -5.13 20.05
N PRO A 683 1.76 -5.89 21.18
CA PRO A 683 0.62 -6.71 21.53
C PRO A 683 -0.68 -5.90 21.66
N ARG A 684 -0.59 -4.67 22.14
CA ARG A 684 -1.72 -3.76 22.30
C ARG A 684 -2.31 -3.34 20.96
N ASN A 685 -1.47 -2.98 19.99
CA ASN A 685 -1.93 -2.58 18.65
C ASN A 685 -2.57 -3.75 17.92
N VAL A 686 -1.97 -4.94 18.02
CA VAL A 686 -2.53 -6.17 17.45
C VAL A 686 -3.90 -6.46 18.04
N ALA A 687 -4.04 -6.43 19.38
CA ALA A 687 -5.32 -6.68 20.06
C ALA A 687 -6.40 -5.66 19.64
N GLN A 688 -6.06 -4.39 19.53
CA GLN A 688 -6.99 -3.35 19.08
C GLN A 688 -7.43 -3.59 17.63
N LEU A 689 -6.50 -3.89 16.73
CA LEU A 689 -6.82 -4.20 15.32
C LEU A 689 -7.72 -5.43 15.19
N LEU A 690 -7.44 -6.48 15.97
CA LEU A 690 -8.28 -7.69 16.00
C LEU A 690 -9.69 -7.38 16.46
N TRP A 691 -9.84 -6.57 17.50
CA TRP A 691 -11.16 -6.16 17.99
C TRP A 691 -11.93 -5.34 16.94
N GLU A 692 -11.29 -4.39 16.26
CA GLU A 692 -11.91 -3.61 15.19
C GLU A 692 -12.38 -4.51 14.03
N LYS A 693 -11.56 -5.47 13.61
CA LYS A 693 -11.92 -6.42 12.54
C LYS A 693 -13.04 -7.38 12.96
N ALA A 694 -12.99 -7.90 14.19
CA ALA A 694 -14.04 -8.75 14.73
C ALA A 694 -15.37 -8.00 14.84
N LYS A 695 -15.36 -6.78 15.36
CA LYS A 695 -16.54 -5.92 15.47
C LYS A 695 -17.18 -5.63 14.11
N ASP A 696 -16.35 -5.27 13.10
CA ASP A 696 -16.82 -4.96 11.75
C ASP A 696 -17.44 -6.21 11.07
N PHE A 697 -16.89 -7.39 11.33
CA PHE A 697 -17.44 -8.66 10.85
C PHE A 697 -18.76 -8.99 11.54
N LEU A 698 -18.84 -8.86 12.87
CA LEU A 698 -20.06 -9.08 13.66
C LEU A 698 -21.22 -8.20 13.18
N GLN A 699 -20.96 -6.90 13.00
CA GLN A 699 -21.98 -5.98 12.49
C GLN A 699 -22.55 -6.41 11.15
N ARG A 700 -21.71 -6.94 10.26
CA ARG A 700 -22.15 -7.45 8.94
C ARG A 700 -22.91 -8.75 9.07
N ALA A 701 -22.47 -9.64 9.95
CA ALA A 701 -23.18 -10.90 10.21
C ALA A 701 -24.62 -10.62 10.65
N PHE A 702 -24.83 -9.74 11.59
CA PHE A 702 -26.16 -9.40 12.11
C PHE A 702 -27.01 -8.54 11.18
N THR A 703 -26.44 -7.80 10.25
CA THR A 703 -27.24 -6.96 9.35
C THR A 703 -27.57 -7.63 8.02
N VAL A 704 -26.57 -8.06 7.27
CA VAL A 704 -26.77 -8.57 5.91
C VAL A 704 -27.10 -10.06 5.90
N ILE A 705 -26.37 -10.84 6.71
CA ILE A 705 -26.47 -12.30 6.68
C ILE A 705 -27.75 -12.75 7.35
N LEU A 706 -28.12 -12.18 8.50
CA LEU A 706 -29.40 -12.50 9.17
C LEU A 706 -30.60 -12.30 8.25
N VAL A 707 -30.68 -11.15 7.58
CA VAL A 707 -31.81 -10.88 6.64
C VAL A 707 -31.80 -11.89 5.49
N ALA A 708 -30.62 -12.21 4.98
CA ALA A 708 -30.51 -13.14 3.88
C ALA A 708 -30.82 -14.59 4.29
N THR A 709 -30.45 -15.05 5.50
CA THR A 709 -30.81 -16.41 6.00
C THR A 709 -32.30 -16.55 6.25
N ILE A 710 -32.93 -15.54 6.85
CA ILE A 710 -34.40 -15.54 7.04
C ILE A 710 -35.11 -15.61 5.67
N LEU A 711 -34.64 -14.86 4.67
CA LEU A 711 -35.21 -14.90 3.32
C LEU A 711 -35.09 -16.29 2.70
N VAL A 712 -33.92 -16.93 2.78
CA VAL A 712 -33.74 -18.29 2.22
C VAL A 712 -34.54 -19.30 3.00
N TRP A 713 -34.62 -19.21 4.32
CA TRP A 713 -35.49 -20.06 5.14
C TRP A 713 -36.93 -19.95 4.67
N LEU A 714 -37.49 -18.74 4.48
CA LEU A 714 -38.83 -18.51 3.99
C LEU A 714 -39.05 -19.16 2.61
N LEU A 715 -38.12 -18.98 1.68
CA LEU A 715 -38.22 -19.57 0.34
C LEU A 715 -38.14 -21.11 0.35
N ASN A 716 -37.45 -21.69 1.35
CA ASN A 716 -37.27 -23.13 1.47
C ASN A 716 -38.43 -23.81 2.21
N ARG A 717 -39.11 -23.11 3.14
CA ARG A 717 -40.14 -23.64 4.02
C ARG A 717 -41.57 -23.30 3.58
N PHE A 718 -41.78 -22.50 2.54
CA PHE A 718 -43.08 -22.12 2.04
C PHE A 718 -43.23 -22.44 0.54
N ASP A 719 -44.48 -22.83 0.14
CA ASP A 719 -44.91 -22.92 -1.24
C ASP A 719 -45.46 -21.56 -1.73
N PHE A 720 -45.79 -21.42 -3.02
CA PHE A 720 -46.40 -20.21 -3.58
C PHE A 720 -47.82 -19.91 -3.02
N SER A 721 -48.43 -20.87 -2.33
CA SER A 721 -49.71 -20.69 -1.64
C SER A 721 -49.53 -20.32 -0.17
N PHE A 722 -48.29 -20.06 0.29
CA PHE A 722 -47.91 -19.80 1.67
C PHE A 722 -48.23 -20.91 2.67
N HIS A 723 -48.31 -22.18 2.21
CA HIS A 723 -48.36 -23.31 3.12
C HIS A 723 -46.96 -23.69 3.58
N PHE A 724 -46.85 -24.05 4.84
CA PHE A 724 -45.59 -24.54 5.40
C PHE A 724 -45.31 -25.96 4.90
N VAL A 725 -44.13 -26.14 4.29
CA VAL A 725 -43.71 -27.42 3.70
C VAL A 725 -42.47 -27.96 4.40
N PRO A 726 -42.31 -29.30 4.44
CA PRO A 726 -41.09 -29.92 4.99
C PRO A 726 -39.83 -29.45 4.27
N GLU A 727 -38.69 -29.51 4.96
CA GLU A 727 -37.41 -29.19 4.36
C GLU A 727 -37.07 -30.12 3.19
N GLY A 728 -36.65 -29.54 2.08
CA GLY A 728 -36.29 -30.27 0.88
C GLY A 728 -37.48 -30.71 0.04
N SER A 729 -38.70 -30.15 0.27
CA SER A 729 -39.90 -30.43 -0.55
C SER A 729 -39.78 -29.83 -1.96
N ASP A 730 -40.24 -30.60 -2.96
CA ASP A 730 -40.29 -30.19 -4.36
C ASP A 730 -41.26 -29.01 -4.60
N SER A 731 -42.20 -28.80 -3.70
CA SER A 731 -43.20 -27.74 -3.77
C SER A 731 -42.76 -26.41 -3.20
N SER A 732 -41.58 -26.33 -2.60
CA SER A 732 -41.05 -25.07 -2.02
C SER A 732 -40.82 -24.01 -3.10
N ILE A 733 -40.98 -22.73 -2.70
CA ILE A 733 -40.70 -21.60 -3.61
C ILE A 733 -39.26 -21.70 -4.15
N LEU A 734 -38.31 -22.09 -3.30
CA LEU A 734 -36.88 -22.23 -3.68
C LEU A 734 -36.69 -23.34 -4.72
N ALA A 735 -37.36 -24.50 -4.56
CA ALA A 735 -37.32 -25.59 -5.53
C ALA A 735 -37.92 -25.17 -6.89
N THR A 736 -39.04 -24.46 -6.89
CA THR A 736 -39.67 -23.95 -8.11
C THR A 736 -38.77 -22.93 -8.83
N ILE A 737 -38.18 -21.97 -8.12
CA ILE A 737 -37.20 -21.02 -8.70
C ILE A 737 -36.00 -21.76 -9.26
N SER A 738 -35.49 -22.76 -8.54
CA SER A 738 -34.40 -23.60 -9.01
C SER A 738 -34.75 -24.36 -10.28
N GLY A 739 -35.99 -24.82 -10.41
CA GLY A 739 -36.54 -25.47 -11.62
C GLY A 739 -36.41 -24.60 -12.87
N VAL A 740 -36.59 -23.28 -12.74
CA VAL A 740 -36.44 -22.32 -13.85
C VAL A 740 -34.97 -22.25 -14.32
N LEU A 741 -33.99 -22.52 -13.43
CA LEU A 741 -32.57 -22.52 -13.79
C LEU A 741 -32.09 -23.82 -14.44
N VAL A 742 -32.85 -24.92 -14.31
CA VAL A 742 -32.49 -26.25 -14.87
C VAL A 742 -32.12 -26.20 -16.35
N PRO A 743 -32.86 -25.52 -17.25
CA PRO A 743 -32.50 -25.44 -18.66
C PRO A 743 -31.11 -24.82 -18.90
N ILE A 744 -30.72 -23.85 -18.08
CA ILE A 744 -29.43 -23.15 -18.16
C ILE A 744 -28.27 -24.07 -17.71
N PHE A 745 -28.54 -24.94 -16.72
CA PHE A 745 -27.51 -25.84 -16.14
C PHE A 745 -27.47 -27.21 -16.85
N LYS A 746 -28.49 -27.59 -17.62
CA LYS A 746 -28.54 -28.84 -18.38
C LYS A 746 -27.34 -29.00 -19.35
N PRO A 747 -26.90 -28.00 -20.11
CA PRO A 747 -25.74 -28.13 -21.03
C PRO A 747 -24.45 -28.51 -20.31
N ILE A 748 -24.25 -28.07 -19.09
CA ILE A 748 -23.04 -28.35 -18.28
C ILE A 748 -23.19 -29.66 -17.46
N GLY A 749 -24.29 -30.43 -17.64
CA GLY A 749 -24.52 -31.70 -16.94
C GLY A 749 -25.07 -31.55 -15.52
N LEU A 750 -25.58 -30.38 -15.16
CA LEU A 750 -26.13 -30.07 -13.84
C LEU A 750 -27.63 -29.74 -13.93
N GLY A 751 -28.34 -30.43 -14.79
CA GLY A 751 -29.77 -30.18 -15.08
C GLY A 751 -30.73 -30.80 -14.06
N ASP A 752 -30.40 -30.90 -12.78
CA ASP A 752 -31.26 -31.33 -11.69
C ASP A 752 -31.59 -30.11 -10.79
N TRP A 753 -32.88 -29.92 -10.47
CA TRP A 753 -33.35 -28.83 -9.63
C TRP A 753 -32.71 -28.86 -8.23
N ARG A 754 -32.42 -30.07 -7.69
CA ARG A 754 -31.73 -30.26 -6.40
C ARG A 754 -30.31 -29.66 -6.39
N ILE A 755 -29.58 -29.84 -7.51
CA ILE A 755 -28.28 -29.24 -7.68
C ILE A 755 -28.41 -27.70 -7.76
N CYS A 756 -29.36 -27.20 -8.54
CA CYS A 756 -29.61 -25.77 -8.65
C CYS A 756 -29.98 -25.15 -7.29
N THR A 757 -30.81 -25.82 -6.50
CA THR A 757 -31.18 -25.42 -5.13
C THR A 757 -29.95 -25.35 -4.23
N SER A 758 -29.10 -26.36 -4.27
CA SER A 758 -27.85 -26.35 -3.47
C SER A 758 -26.89 -25.23 -3.86
N LEU A 759 -26.79 -24.90 -5.16
CA LEU A 759 -25.96 -23.80 -5.65
C LEU A 759 -26.50 -22.42 -5.23
N ILE A 760 -27.85 -22.27 -5.20
CA ILE A 760 -28.48 -21.05 -4.67
C ILE A 760 -28.23 -20.93 -3.16
N SER A 761 -28.37 -21.99 -2.38
CA SER A 761 -28.04 -22.03 -0.97
C SER A 761 -26.55 -21.74 -0.75
N GLY A 762 -25.68 -22.30 -1.58
CA GLY A 762 -24.25 -22.03 -1.57
C GLY A 762 -23.83 -20.61 -1.97
N PHE A 763 -24.73 -19.80 -2.52
CA PHE A 763 -24.51 -18.36 -2.65
C PHE A 763 -24.58 -17.66 -1.30
N MET A 764 -25.40 -18.13 -0.39
CA MET A 764 -25.47 -17.63 0.98
C MET A 764 -24.19 -17.97 1.75
N ALA A 765 -23.94 -19.27 1.87
CA ALA A 765 -22.76 -19.83 2.54
C ALA A 765 -22.28 -21.05 1.72
N LYS A 766 -21.01 -21.06 1.33
CA LYS A 766 -20.49 -22.10 0.41
C LYS A 766 -20.61 -23.52 0.95
N GLU A 767 -20.43 -23.70 2.23
CA GLU A 767 -20.56 -24.98 2.93
C GLU A 767 -21.96 -25.57 2.85
N SER A 768 -22.99 -24.72 2.75
CA SER A 768 -24.40 -25.17 2.65
C SER A 768 -24.69 -26.00 1.38
N VAL A 769 -23.85 -25.91 0.35
CA VAL A 769 -23.97 -26.75 -0.84
C VAL A 769 -24.01 -28.25 -0.47
N VAL A 770 -23.10 -28.67 0.40
CA VAL A 770 -22.97 -30.09 0.80
C VAL A 770 -24.15 -30.53 1.66
N SER A 771 -24.48 -29.73 2.68
CA SER A 771 -25.59 -30.03 3.60
C SER A 771 -26.91 -30.16 2.85
N VAL A 772 -27.23 -29.22 1.98
CA VAL A 772 -28.44 -29.25 1.14
C VAL A 772 -28.47 -30.46 0.19
N LEU A 773 -27.32 -30.77 -0.45
CA LEU A 773 -27.24 -31.96 -1.31
C LEU A 773 -27.46 -33.25 -0.53
N GLN A 774 -26.87 -33.38 0.66
CA GLN A 774 -27.07 -34.54 1.52
C GLN A 774 -28.55 -34.73 1.88
N VAL A 775 -29.24 -33.67 2.29
CA VAL A 775 -30.67 -33.70 2.60
C VAL A 775 -31.52 -34.09 1.36
N LEU A 776 -31.32 -33.43 0.23
CA LEU A 776 -32.11 -33.62 -0.99
C LEU A 776 -31.89 -34.99 -1.67
N TYR A 777 -30.74 -35.63 -1.47
CA TYR A 777 -30.42 -36.94 -2.03
C TYR A 777 -30.45 -38.09 -1.05
N THR A 778 -30.89 -37.88 0.20
CA THR A 778 -30.99 -38.94 1.23
C THR A 778 -31.88 -40.11 0.75
N ASN A 779 -33.03 -39.80 0.15
CA ASN A 779 -34.00 -40.80 -0.32
C ASN A 779 -33.62 -41.48 -1.63
N THR A 780 -32.52 -41.05 -2.31
CA THR A 780 -32.13 -41.58 -3.63
C THR A 780 -30.88 -42.45 -3.58
N GLY A 781 -30.39 -42.81 -2.40
CA GLY A 781 -29.14 -43.60 -2.22
C GLY A 781 -27.85 -42.76 -2.31
N GLY A 782 -27.99 -41.46 -2.17
CA GLY A 782 -26.87 -40.51 -2.18
C GLY A 782 -26.55 -39.89 -3.55
N VAL A 783 -25.77 -38.86 -3.56
CA VAL A 783 -25.41 -38.10 -4.77
C VAL A 783 -24.66 -38.97 -5.81
N ALA A 784 -23.83 -39.91 -5.35
CA ALA A 784 -23.02 -40.78 -6.21
C ALA A 784 -23.85 -41.77 -7.04
N SER A 785 -25.08 -42.12 -6.63
CA SER A 785 -25.95 -43.04 -7.35
C SER A 785 -26.68 -42.36 -8.52
N VAL A 786 -26.82 -41.04 -8.49
CA VAL A 786 -27.63 -40.29 -9.47
C VAL A 786 -26.79 -39.48 -10.44
N MET A 787 -25.59 -39.04 -10.00
CA MET A 787 -24.76 -38.14 -10.78
C MET A 787 -23.57 -38.89 -11.43
N PRO A 788 -23.35 -38.77 -12.74
CA PRO A 788 -22.15 -39.33 -13.38
C PRO A 788 -20.86 -38.53 -12.96
N PRO A 789 -19.69 -39.22 -12.93
CA PRO A 789 -18.43 -38.58 -12.51
C PRO A 789 -18.07 -37.31 -13.29
N ILE A 790 -18.39 -37.23 -14.58
CA ILE A 790 -18.19 -36.03 -15.41
C ILE A 790 -19.01 -34.86 -14.91
N SER A 791 -20.22 -35.08 -14.50
CA SER A 791 -21.09 -34.04 -13.93
C SER A 791 -20.58 -33.57 -12.56
N ALA A 792 -20.04 -34.52 -11.78
CA ALA A 792 -19.35 -34.16 -10.51
C ALA A 792 -18.12 -33.30 -10.76
N ALA A 793 -17.28 -33.62 -11.74
CA ALA A 793 -16.13 -32.79 -12.14
C ALA A 793 -16.57 -31.40 -12.64
N SER A 794 -17.65 -31.35 -13.46
CA SER A 794 -18.23 -30.09 -13.91
C SER A 794 -18.75 -29.24 -12.74
N LEU A 795 -19.41 -29.85 -11.76
CA LEU A 795 -19.89 -29.18 -10.55
C LEU A 795 -18.76 -28.67 -9.67
N LEU A 796 -17.66 -29.44 -9.51
CA LEU A 796 -16.47 -29.00 -8.78
C LEU A 796 -15.87 -27.74 -9.41
N VAL A 797 -15.71 -27.72 -10.73
CA VAL A 797 -15.15 -26.54 -11.43
C VAL A 797 -16.13 -25.37 -11.39
N PHE A 798 -17.42 -25.61 -11.54
CA PHE A 798 -18.43 -24.57 -11.38
C PHE A 798 -18.39 -23.99 -9.97
N SER A 799 -18.38 -24.83 -8.93
CA SER A 799 -18.34 -24.43 -7.51
C SER A 799 -17.06 -23.68 -7.14
N LEU A 800 -15.94 -24.00 -7.80
CA LEU A 800 -14.68 -23.26 -7.66
C LEU A 800 -14.82 -21.82 -8.16
N LEU A 801 -15.42 -21.61 -9.32
CA LEU A 801 -15.31 -20.34 -10.08
C LEU A 801 -16.57 -19.47 -9.99
N TYR A 802 -17.74 -20.00 -9.58
CA TYR A 802 -18.95 -19.20 -9.52
C TYR A 802 -18.90 -18.15 -8.39
N THR A 803 -19.86 -17.25 -8.42
CA THR A 803 -19.96 -16.09 -7.54
C THR A 803 -19.55 -16.37 -6.08
N PRO A 804 -18.83 -15.46 -5.41
CA PRO A 804 -18.51 -15.61 -4.00
C PRO A 804 -19.77 -15.50 -3.13
N CYS A 805 -19.67 -15.83 -1.83
CA CYS A 805 -20.79 -15.76 -0.90
C CYS A 805 -21.32 -14.32 -0.73
N VAL A 806 -22.58 -14.21 -0.23
CA VAL A 806 -23.26 -12.91 -0.01
C VAL A 806 -22.40 -11.95 0.82
N ALA A 807 -21.70 -12.44 1.85
CA ALA A 807 -20.80 -11.62 2.68
C ALA A 807 -19.66 -10.99 1.85
N ALA A 808 -19.08 -11.74 0.91
CA ALA A 808 -18.06 -11.24 0.03
C ALA A 808 -18.61 -10.21 -0.98
N ILE A 809 -19.78 -10.47 -1.55
CA ILE A 809 -20.46 -9.50 -2.44
C ILE A 809 -20.83 -8.23 -1.69
N ALA A 810 -21.31 -8.32 -0.45
CA ALA A 810 -21.56 -7.15 0.40
C ALA A 810 -20.26 -6.32 0.63
N SER A 811 -19.15 -7.00 0.83
CA SER A 811 -17.84 -6.34 0.95
C SER A 811 -17.40 -5.68 -0.37
N ILE A 812 -17.56 -6.35 -1.50
CA ILE A 812 -17.29 -5.78 -2.84
C ILE A 812 -18.21 -4.57 -3.11
N LYS A 813 -19.50 -4.66 -2.74
CA LYS A 813 -20.45 -3.55 -2.86
C LYS A 813 -20.02 -2.33 -2.07
N ARG A 814 -19.49 -2.52 -0.86
CA ARG A 814 -18.98 -1.44 -0.01
C ARG A 814 -17.74 -0.78 -0.61
N GLU A 815 -16.84 -1.57 -1.21
CA GLU A 815 -15.57 -1.06 -1.74
C GLU A 815 -15.68 -0.46 -3.16
N LEU A 816 -16.53 -1.03 -4.02
CA LEU A 816 -16.63 -0.65 -5.44
C LEU A 816 -18.01 -0.12 -5.84
N GLY A 817 -19.03 -0.27 -4.99
CA GLY A 817 -20.41 0.09 -5.29
C GLY A 817 -21.24 -1.02 -5.92
N THR A 818 -22.55 -0.76 -6.01
CA THR A 818 -23.56 -1.78 -6.43
C THR A 818 -23.33 -2.26 -7.86
N ARG A 819 -22.98 -1.36 -8.79
CA ARG A 819 -22.77 -1.73 -10.22
C ARG A 819 -21.67 -2.79 -10.38
N TRP A 820 -20.55 -2.62 -9.68
CA TRP A 820 -19.44 -3.57 -9.70
C TRP A 820 -19.79 -4.88 -9.01
N ALA A 821 -20.50 -4.83 -7.88
CA ALA A 821 -20.93 -6.04 -7.16
C ALA A 821 -21.83 -6.92 -8.03
N VAL A 822 -22.81 -6.34 -8.72
CA VAL A 822 -23.67 -7.07 -9.67
C VAL A 822 -22.84 -7.57 -10.86
N GLY A 823 -21.94 -6.74 -11.39
CA GLY A 823 -21.04 -7.13 -12.48
C GLY A 823 -20.17 -8.34 -12.14
N VAL A 824 -19.65 -8.42 -10.90
CA VAL A 824 -18.85 -9.56 -10.41
C VAL A 824 -19.70 -10.84 -10.38
N VAL A 825 -20.94 -10.77 -9.85
CA VAL A 825 -21.85 -11.94 -9.81
C VAL A 825 -22.10 -12.49 -11.19
N LEU A 826 -22.53 -11.62 -12.13
CA LEU A 826 -22.84 -12.03 -13.50
C LEU A 826 -21.61 -12.58 -14.24
N TRP A 827 -20.49 -11.86 -14.11
CA TRP A 827 -19.24 -12.26 -14.76
C TRP A 827 -18.73 -13.62 -14.27
N GLN A 828 -18.70 -13.83 -12.95
CA GLN A 828 -18.19 -15.07 -12.38
C GLN A 828 -19.11 -16.26 -12.65
N CYS A 829 -20.44 -16.07 -12.60
CA CYS A 829 -21.38 -17.11 -13.00
C CYS A 829 -21.19 -17.49 -14.47
N ALA A 830 -21.05 -16.52 -15.39
CA ALA A 830 -20.81 -16.79 -16.80
C ALA A 830 -19.45 -17.49 -17.02
N PHE A 831 -18.40 -17.03 -16.36
CA PHE A 831 -17.06 -17.64 -16.43
C PHE A 831 -17.07 -19.08 -15.91
N ALA A 832 -17.70 -19.33 -14.76
CA ALA A 832 -17.83 -20.64 -14.17
C ALA A 832 -18.62 -21.60 -15.09
N TRP A 833 -19.69 -21.08 -15.70
CA TRP A 833 -20.52 -21.85 -16.63
C TRP A 833 -19.73 -22.29 -17.88
N ILE A 834 -18.96 -21.36 -18.48
CA ILE A 834 -18.09 -21.67 -19.62
C ILE A 834 -17.01 -22.69 -19.23
N ALA A 835 -16.37 -22.52 -18.09
CA ALA A 835 -15.35 -23.44 -17.61
C ALA A 835 -15.92 -24.84 -17.33
N ALA A 836 -17.11 -24.94 -16.71
CA ALA A 836 -17.79 -26.19 -16.46
C ALA A 836 -18.24 -26.88 -17.77
N LEU A 837 -18.68 -26.11 -18.77
CA LEU A 837 -18.99 -26.61 -20.10
C LEU A 837 -17.78 -27.22 -20.79
N LEU A 838 -16.62 -26.54 -20.72
CA LEU A 838 -15.35 -27.04 -21.26
C LEU A 838 -14.96 -28.37 -20.61
N VAL A 839 -15.06 -28.46 -19.26
CA VAL A 839 -14.79 -29.71 -18.54
C VAL A 839 -15.69 -30.84 -18.99
N LYS A 840 -17.00 -30.56 -19.17
CA LYS A 840 -17.93 -31.57 -19.65
C LYS A 840 -17.65 -32.04 -21.09
N ILE A 841 -17.33 -31.11 -22.02
CA ILE A 841 -17.00 -31.44 -23.41
C ILE A 841 -15.70 -32.25 -23.45
N ILE A 842 -14.65 -31.77 -22.78
CA ILE A 842 -13.32 -32.44 -22.75
C ILE A 842 -13.47 -33.83 -22.09
N GLY A 843 -14.14 -33.91 -20.93
CA GLY A 843 -14.36 -35.18 -20.23
C GLY A 843 -15.18 -36.18 -21.09
N GLY A 844 -16.18 -35.68 -21.83
CA GLY A 844 -16.96 -36.51 -22.73
C GLY A 844 -16.24 -37.03 -23.98
N LEU A 845 -15.04 -36.48 -24.29
CA LEU A 845 -14.16 -36.97 -25.35
C LEU A 845 -13.27 -38.14 -24.91
N PHE A 846 -13.09 -38.32 -23.59
CA PHE A 846 -12.21 -39.33 -22.99
C PHE A 846 -12.97 -40.52 -22.39
N ILE A 847 -14.27 -40.44 -22.33
CA ILE A 847 -15.19 -41.50 -21.86
C ILE A 847 -16.16 -41.82 -22.99
#